data_e66515aea1cb1605086c4108759f9b62
#
_entry.id   e66515aea1cb1605086c4108759f9b62
#
_cell.length_a   1.000
_cell.length_b   1.000
_cell.length_c   1.000
_cell.angle_alpha   90.00
_cell.angle_beta   90.00
_cell.angle_gamma   90.00
#
_symmetry.space_group_name_H-M   'P 1'
#
loop_
_entity.id
_entity.type
_entity.pdbx_description
1 polymer ?
#
loop_
_entity_poly.entity_id
_entity_poly.type
_entity_poly.pdbx_seq_one_letter_code
_entity_poly.pdbx_strand_id
1 'polypeptide(L)'
;MKNIISIFIITLMSSFCLTAQSNATKKADKHFNKFQFVEAAEAYLKLATNKDADAYVYGQLAECYYNVFKTVEAEKWYAKALETSSNPEMIYNYSQMLKANGKYEESNTQLERFASMRPADQRATAFRANPNYLPKILDRGKKFNVQNLPINSEVSDFGGTLLDGKLYITSARNSNRKTYGWNEEPFLDIYTASVDSEGGFQTPAIIEENINTKYHEGTVSFSPDGNTMYFSRESYYEKVFQRDSLTKYKISVLHLFKSVKQEDQWSEAEPLSLNGNSYSVKNPSVSADGSTLYFASDKTGGFGQYDIYSAPIDTDGSVGEATNMGQKLNTEGQEMFPFISSSNNLYFSSNGHLGLGGMDVFFAKLVDGKVGPVRNIGIPVNGNADDFAFSMNEETEEGFVSSNREGGKGSDDIYAIKKLQPICDVLMTITVKDSETGLVLEGASVDIKDAEGTVFGTKVSNAQGVVEYIIECDVNTLITGTKADYESGMATVEGTSEEEVSVEVILTPIEDIILANKVLLNPIYFDFDKSNITAQAAFELDKLVQLMTKYESIVISAESHTDSRGSASYNLSLSDRRAKTTAQYVISKGIDASRITGSGKGETMPNVDCGSKCTEDEHRLNRRSEFFILEGNPNEE
;
A
#
# COMPACT_ATOMS: atom_id res chain seq x y z
N MET A 1 -59.96 -15.13 29.20
CA MET A 1 -58.88 -14.17 29.53
C MET A 1 -58.00 -14.00 28.30
N LYS A 2 -58.16 -12.85 27.64
CA LYS A 2 -57.50 -12.54 26.39
C LYS A 2 -56.17 -11.88 26.71
N ASN A 3 -55.04 -12.49 26.32
CA ASN A 3 -53.74 -11.88 26.38
C ASN A 3 -53.50 -11.10 25.07
N ILE A 4 -53.44 -9.80 25.19
CA ILE A 4 -53.07 -8.89 24.13
C ILE A 4 -51.55 -8.83 24.13
N ILE A 5 -50.93 -9.38 23.09
CA ILE A 5 -49.51 -9.21 22.81
C ILE A 5 -49.38 -7.93 21.99
N SER A 6 -48.90 -6.87 22.62
CA SER A 6 -48.52 -5.63 21.96
C SER A 6 -47.17 -5.82 21.25
N ILE A 7 -47.22 -5.98 19.94
CA ILE A 7 -46.03 -5.92 19.08
C ILE A 7 -45.67 -4.44 18.93
N PHE A 8 -44.59 -3.99 19.57
CA PHE A 8 -43.95 -2.71 19.29
C PHE A 8 -43.19 -2.85 17.96
N ILE A 9 -43.83 -2.40 16.89
CA ILE A 9 -43.15 -2.11 15.63
C ILE A 9 -42.39 -0.80 15.84
N ILE A 10 -41.09 -0.89 16.09
CA ILE A 10 -40.19 0.27 16.00
C ILE A 10 -39.97 0.49 14.50
N THR A 11 -40.82 1.30 13.91
CA THR A 11 -40.58 1.94 12.63
C THR A 11 -39.44 2.94 12.84
N LEU A 12 -38.26 2.57 12.34
CA LEU A 12 -37.15 3.49 12.14
C LEU A 12 -37.59 4.46 11.04
N MET A 13 -38.25 5.54 11.42
CA MET A 13 -38.41 6.69 10.57
C MET A 13 -37.02 7.35 10.44
N SER A 14 -36.31 6.98 9.36
CA SER A 14 -35.32 7.86 8.79
C SER A 14 -36.07 9.13 8.41
N SER A 15 -35.92 10.16 9.24
CA SER A 15 -36.39 11.51 8.94
C SER A 15 -35.55 12.07 7.78
N PHE A 16 -35.83 11.61 6.57
CA PHE A 16 -35.62 12.46 5.41
C PHE A 16 -36.53 13.66 5.62
N CYS A 17 -35.98 14.80 6.00
CA CYS A 17 -36.63 16.07 5.77
C CYS A 17 -36.81 16.21 4.26
N LEU A 18 -37.93 15.70 3.77
CA LEU A 18 -38.51 16.10 2.51
C LEU A 18 -38.91 17.56 2.69
N THR A 19 -37.93 18.47 2.55
CA THR A 19 -38.25 19.88 2.26
C THR A 19 -38.95 19.83 0.91
N ALA A 20 -40.22 20.17 0.90
CA ALA A 20 -41.05 20.18 -0.30
C ALA A 20 -40.30 20.98 -1.39
N GLN A 21 -40.09 20.38 -2.55
CA GLN A 21 -39.61 21.07 -3.74
C GLN A 21 -40.41 22.36 -3.89
N SER A 22 -39.78 23.50 -3.68
CA SER A 22 -40.44 24.78 -3.93
C SER A 22 -40.62 24.92 -5.44
N ASN A 23 -41.65 25.64 -5.89
CA ASN A 23 -41.83 25.93 -7.31
C ASN A 23 -40.59 26.63 -7.90
N ALA A 24 -39.80 27.29 -7.06
CA ALA A 24 -38.58 27.99 -7.44
C ALA A 24 -37.43 27.04 -7.80
N THR A 25 -37.26 25.90 -7.09
CA THR A 25 -36.17 24.94 -7.33
C THR A 25 -36.46 23.94 -8.43
N LYS A 26 -37.72 23.78 -8.83
CA LYS A 26 -38.20 22.74 -9.76
C LYS A 26 -37.38 22.58 -11.06
N LYS A 27 -36.87 23.69 -11.61
CA LYS A 27 -36.05 23.64 -12.83
C LYS A 27 -34.66 23.10 -12.53
N ALA A 28 -34.03 23.57 -11.47
CA ALA A 28 -32.71 23.12 -11.04
C ALA A 28 -32.73 21.66 -10.60
N ASP A 29 -33.74 21.26 -9.80
CA ASP A 29 -33.96 19.86 -9.38
C ASP A 29 -34.14 18.93 -10.57
N LYS A 30 -34.80 19.40 -11.65
CA LYS A 30 -34.98 18.62 -12.86
C LYS A 30 -33.64 18.32 -13.54
N HIS A 31 -32.73 19.29 -13.63
CA HIS A 31 -31.38 19.07 -14.17
C HIS A 31 -30.58 18.16 -13.25
N PHE A 32 -30.59 18.42 -11.95
CA PHE A 32 -29.91 17.61 -10.94
C PHE A 32 -30.32 16.12 -11.00
N ASN A 33 -31.63 15.86 -10.99
CA ASN A 33 -32.19 14.50 -11.07
C ASN A 33 -31.93 13.80 -12.43
N LYS A 34 -31.40 14.49 -13.41
CA LYS A 34 -30.92 13.96 -14.68
C LYS A 34 -29.40 13.85 -14.75
N PHE A 35 -28.72 14.10 -13.63
CA PHE A 35 -27.26 14.16 -13.56
C PHE A 35 -26.64 15.21 -14.52
N GLN A 36 -27.37 16.26 -14.83
CA GLN A 36 -26.92 17.40 -15.63
C GLN A 36 -26.35 18.44 -14.67
N PHE A 37 -25.18 18.13 -14.06
CA PHE A 37 -24.68 18.92 -12.92
C PHE A 37 -24.22 20.32 -13.32
N VAL A 38 -23.75 20.53 -14.54
CA VAL A 38 -23.33 21.87 -15.00
C VAL A 38 -24.56 22.78 -15.15
N GLU A 39 -25.61 22.33 -15.86
CA GLU A 39 -26.84 23.10 -16.00
C GLU A 39 -27.61 23.24 -14.68
N ALA A 40 -27.52 22.21 -13.80
CA ALA A 40 -28.10 22.27 -12.46
C ALA A 40 -27.40 23.33 -11.61
N ALA A 41 -26.05 23.36 -11.64
CA ALA A 41 -25.26 24.38 -10.93
C ALA A 41 -25.61 25.79 -11.37
N GLU A 42 -25.73 26.04 -12.69
CA GLU A 42 -26.16 27.35 -13.19
C GLU A 42 -27.56 27.75 -12.70
N ALA A 43 -28.48 26.78 -12.66
CA ALA A 43 -29.84 27.03 -12.22
C ALA A 43 -29.92 27.29 -10.70
N TYR A 44 -29.20 26.50 -9.89
CA TYR A 44 -29.11 26.72 -8.43
C TYR A 44 -28.34 28.00 -8.08
N LEU A 45 -27.28 28.34 -8.82
CA LEU A 45 -26.52 29.58 -8.60
C LEU A 45 -27.39 30.82 -8.71
N LYS A 46 -28.31 30.85 -9.68
CA LYS A 46 -29.30 31.94 -9.82
C LYS A 46 -30.21 32.03 -8.61
N LEU A 47 -30.58 30.89 -8.01
CA LEU A 47 -31.38 30.87 -6.78
C LEU A 47 -30.56 31.25 -5.55
N ALA A 48 -29.32 30.77 -5.46
CA ALA A 48 -28.43 31.04 -4.33
C ALA A 48 -28.05 32.52 -4.14
N THR A 49 -28.23 33.34 -5.17
CA THR A 49 -28.02 34.81 -5.11
C THR A 49 -29.25 35.55 -4.58
N ASN A 50 -30.38 34.89 -4.43
CA ASN A 50 -31.60 35.49 -3.87
C ASN A 50 -31.55 35.49 -2.33
N LYS A 51 -32.26 36.48 -1.72
CA LYS A 51 -32.29 36.63 -0.24
C LYS A 51 -32.96 35.46 0.49
N ASP A 52 -33.80 34.70 -0.19
CA ASP A 52 -34.59 33.60 0.37
C ASP A 52 -33.97 32.22 0.09
N ALA A 53 -32.71 32.17 -0.35
CA ALA A 53 -32.02 30.93 -0.55
C ALA A 53 -31.74 30.24 0.80
N ASP A 54 -31.99 28.96 0.87
CA ASP A 54 -31.86 28.13 2.07
C ASP A 54 -30.73 27.08 1.96
N ALA A 55 -30.52 26.30 3.01
CA ALA A 55 -29.53 25.26 3.06
C ALA A 55 -29.72 24.18 1.98
N TYR A 56 -30.96 23.96 1.51
CA TYR A 56 -31.22 23.03 0.42
C TYR A 56 -30.60 23.51 -0.89
N VAL A 57 -30.88 24.78 -1.27
CA VAL A 57 -30.32 25.38 -2.49
C VAL A 57 -28.79 25.39 -2.46
N TYR A 58 -28.21 25.79 -1.32
CA TYR A 58 -26.75 25.82 -1.16
C TYR A 58 -26.15 24.41 -1.21
N GLY A 59 -26.79 23.43 -0.55
CA GLY A 59 -26.34 22.04 -0.55
C GLY A 59 -26.39 21.40 -1.94
N GLN A 60 -27.48 21.58 -2.66
CA GLN A 60 -27.61 21.06 -4.04
C GLN A 60 -26.62 21.72 -5.01
N LEU A 61 -26.35 23.02 -4.83
CA LEU A 61 -25.32 23.71 -5.60
C LEU A 61 -23.92 23.19 -5.31
N ALA A 62 -23.62 22.94 -4.03
CA ALA A 62 -22.36 22.33 -3.61
C ALA A 62 -22.20 20.92 -4.20
N GLU A 63 -23.26 20.08 -4.14
CA GLU A 63 -23.27 18.76 -4.75
C GLU A 63 -23.02 18.79 -6.27
N CYS A 64 -23.59 19.78 -6.98
CA CYS A 64 -23.31 19.95 -8.41
C CYS A 64 -21.81 20.18 -8.65
N TYR A 65 -21.19 21.10 -7.90
CA TYR A 65 -19.77 21.40 -8.04
C TYR A 65 -18.87 20.25 -7.55
N TYR A 66 -19.28 19.54 -6.51
CA TYR A 66 -18.60 18.31 -6.05
C TYR A 66 -18.52 17.26 -7.16
N ASN A 67 -19.65 16.99 -7.82
CA ASN A 67 -19.72 15.96 -8.87
C ASN A 67 -18.94 16.30 -10.15
N VAL A 68 -18.57 17.56 -10.38
CA VAL A 68 -17.71 18.00 -11.50
C VAL A 68 -16.33 18.45 -11.01
N PHE A 69 -15.95 18.09 -9.80
CA PHE A 69 -14.69 18.36 -9.13
C PHE A 69 -14.26 19.83 -9.14
N LYS A 70 -15.22 20.78 -9.08
CA LYS A 70 -14.96 22.20 -8.85
C LYS A 70 -14.84 22.46 -7.35
N THR A 71 -13.70 22.07 -6.79
CA THR A 71 -13.49 21.92 -5.34
C THR A 71 -13.63 23.21 -4.56
N VAL A 72 -13.15 24.33 -5.10
CA VAL A 72 -13.24 25.66 -4.46
C VAL A 72 -14.69 26.14 -4.36
N GLU A 73 -15.46 25.98 -5.44
CA GLU A 73 -16.87 26.32 -5.47
C GLU A 73 -17.69 25.39 -4.56
N ALA A 74 -17.41 24.08 -4.60
CA ALA A 74 -18.08 23.11 -3.75
C ALA A 74 -17.84 23.42 -2.27
N GLU A 75 -16.59 23.66 -1.86
CA GLU A 75 -16.22 24.08 -0.50
C GLU A 75 -17.04 25.30 -0.04
N LYS A 76 -17.06 26.34 -0.86
CA LYS A 76 -17.77 27.60 -0.57
C LYS A 76 -19.26 27.34 -0.27
N TRP A 77 -19.91 26.54 -1.08
CA TRP A 77 -21.35 26.34 -0.95
C TRP A 77 -21.71 25.30 0.11
N TYR A 78 -20.87 24.29 0.35
CA TYR A 78 -21.02 23.42 1.51
C TYR A 78 -20.89 24.20 2.82
N ALA A 79 -19.86 25.05 2.95
CA ALA A 79 -19.71 25.89 4.13
C ALA A 79 -21.00 26.67 4.44
N LYS A 80 -21.59 27.28 3.40
CA LYS A 80 -22.81 28.06 3.54
C LYS A 80 -24.05 27.23 3.86
N ALA A 81 -24.18 26.05 3.26
CA ALA A 81 -25.26 25.12 3.57
C ALA A 81 -25.22 24.65 5.03
N LEU A 82 -24.01 24.41 5.55
CA LEU A 82 -23.77 23.87 6.88
C LEU A 82 -23.89 24.90 8.01
N GLU A 83 -24.10 26.22 7.70
CA GLU A 83 -24.48 27.22 8.70
C GLU A 83 -25.83 26.88 9.36
N THR A 84 -26.73 26.24 8.63
CA THR A 84 -28.10 25.92 9.10
C THR A 84 -28.49 24.45 8.92
N SER A 85 -27.64 23.63 8.28
CA SER A 85 -27.82 22.19 8.10
C SER A 85 -26.84 21.40 8.96
N SER A 86 -27.25 20.17 9.35
CA SER A 86 -26.41 19.20 10.06
C SER A 86 -26.42 17.83 9.37
N ASN A 87 -26.54 17.81 8.03
CA ASN A 87 -26.50 16.55 7.25
C ASN A 87 -25.09 15.93 7.32
N PRO A 88 -24.93 14.71 7.84
CA PRO A 88 -23.62 14.06 8.00
C PRO A 88 -22.88 13.86 6.67
N GLU A 89 -23.55 13.43 5.60
CA GLU A 89 -22.91 13.22 4.30
C GLU A 89 -22.42 14.56 3.71
N MET A 90 -23.18 15.62 3.87
CA MET A 90 -22.74 16.96 3.45
C MET A 90 -21.50 17.43 4.24
N ILE A 91 -21.41 17.10 5.53
CA ILE A 91 -20.23 17.39 6.36
C ILE A 91 -19.03 16.57 5.85
N TYR A 92 -19.25 15.30 5.52
CA TYR A 92 -18.20 14.45 4.95
C TYR A 92 -17.72 15.00 3.59
N ASN A 93 -18.62 15.25 2.64
CA ASN A 93 -18.27 15.82 1.33
C ASN A 93 -17.57 17.18 1.46
N TYR A 94 -18.00 18.02 2.42
CA TYR A 94 -17.30 19.28 2.74
C TYR A 94 -15.86 19.03 3.20
N SER A 95 -15.64 18.04 4.06
CA SER A 95 -14.29 17.66 4.50
C SER A 95 -13.41 17.21 3.33
N GLN A 96 -13.97 16.47 2.36
CA GLN A 96 -13.23 16.06 1.15
C GLN A 96 -12.83 17.27 0.30
N MET A 97 -13.72 18.25 0.13
CA MET A 97 -13.41 19.47 -0.63
C MET A 97 -12.37 20.36 0.05
N LEU A 98 -12.41 20.45 1.39
CA LEU A 98 -11.36 21.12 2.17
C LEU A 98 -10.00 20.43 1.95
N LYS A 99 -9.98 19.10 1.98
CA LYS A 99 -8.79 18.30 1.74
C LYS A 99 -8.26 18.51 0.32
N ALA A 100 -9.11 18.45 -0.69
CA ALA A 100 -8.77 18.70 -2.09
C ALA A 100 -8.22 20.13 -2.32
N ASN A 101 -8.59 21.09 -1.47
CA ASN A 101 -8.07 22.46 -1.49
C ASN A 101 -6.86 22.66 -0.55
N GLY A 102 -6.26 21.56 -0.02
CA GLY A 102 -5.08 21.59 0.85
C GLY A 102 -5.35 22.08 2.29
N LYS A 103 -6.61 22.20 2.71
CA LYS A 103 -7.03 22.68 4.03
C LYS A 103 -7.23 21.51 5.00
N TYR A 104 -6.15 20.80 5.29
CA TYR A 104 -6.20 19.52 6.00
C TYR A 104 -6.66 19.66 7.47
N GLU A 105 -6.31 20.74 8.16
CA GLU A 105 -6.74 20.97 9.55
C GLU A 105 -8.25 21.22 9.64
N GLU A 106 -8.77 22.04 8.72
CA GLU A 106 -10.21 22.29 8.62
C GLU A 106 -10.96 21.03 8.19
N SER A 107 -10.39 20.24 7.27
CA SER A 107 -10.92 18.94 6.86
C SER A 107 -11.04 18.00 8.07
N ASN A 108 -9.98 17.84 8.85
CA ASN A 108 -9.98 17.01 10.06
C ASN A 108 -11.05 17.46 11.07
N THR A 109 -11.23 18.77 11.25
CA THR A 109 -12.31 19.33 12.11
C THR A 109 -13.70 18.85 11.63
N GLN A 110 -13.94 18.83 10.32
CA GLN A 110 -15.22 18.34 9.79
C GLN A 110 -15.32 16.81 9.89
N LEU A 111 -14.23 16.07 9.73
CA LEU A 111 -14.19 14.61 9.94
C LEU A 111 -14.50 14.24 11.41
N GLU A 112 -14.00 14.98 12.38
CA GLU A 112 -14.37 14.82 13.80
C GLU A 112 -15.87 15.04 14.05
N ARG A 113 -16.42 16.09 13.43
CA ARG A 113 -17.86 16.39 13.48
C ARG A 113 -18.67 15.26 12.85
N PHE A 114 -18.27 14.78 11.66
CA PHE A 114 -18.89 13.63 11.00
C PHE A 114 -18.83 12.38 11.87
N ALA A 115 -17.63 12.04 12.40
CA ALA A 115 -17.41 10.87 13.23
C ALA A 115 -18.25 10.89 14.52
N SER A 116 -18.52 12.07 15.09
CA SER A 116 -19.40 12.21 16.24
C SER A 116 -20.87 11.89 15.90
N MET A 117 -21.30 12.19 14.67
CA MET A 117 -22.67 11.99 14.19
C MET A 117 -22.91 10.58 13.63
N ARG A 118 -21.88 9.93 13.11
CA ARG A 118 -21.90 8.60 12.46
C ARG A 118 -20.89 7.65 13.08
N PRO A 119 -20.98 7.33 14.38
CA PRO A 119 -19.92 6.58 15.09
C PRO A 119 -19.72 5.14 14.60
N ALA A 120 -20.66 4.55 13.90
CA ALA A 120 -20.58 3.20 13.33
C ALA A 120 -20.12 3.16 11.86
N ASP A 121 -20.01 4.31 11.20
CA ASP A 121 -19.52 4.44 9.84
C ASP A 121 -18.02 4.09 9.79
N GLN A 122 -17.58 3.32 8.80
CA GLN A 122 -16.20 2.87 8.68
C GLN A 122 -15.25 4.05 8.47
N ARG A 123 -15.65 5.05 7.70
CA ARG A 123 -14.88 6.30 7.46
C ARG A 123 -14.62 7.02 8.78
N ALA A 124 -15.63 7.09 9.65
CA ALA A 124 -15.52 7.68 10.99
C ALA A 124 -14.65 6.84 11.93
N THR A 125 -14.76 5.51 11.84
CA THR A 125 -13.98 4.57 12.65
C THR A 125 -12.50 4.62 12.27
N ALA A 126 -12.19 4.64 10.96
CA ALA A 126 -10.83 4.76 10.44
C ALA A 126 -10.18 6.09 10.88
N PHE A 127 -10.92 7.20 10.77
CA PHE A 127 -10.42 8.51 11.20
C PHE A 127 -10.12 8.56 12.71
N ARG A 128 -11.01 8.04 13.56
CA ARG A 128 -10.77 7.99 15.01
C ARG A 128 -9.60 7.10 15.42
N ALA A 129 -9.38 6.02 14.69
CA ALA A 129 -8.22 5.15 14.90
C ALA A 129 -6.90 5.84 14.47
N ASN A 130 -6.95 6.70 13.47
CA ASN A 130 -5.79 7.35 12.88
C ASN A 130 -6.03 8.85 12.60
N PRO A 131 -6.29 9.70 13.62
CA PRO A 131 -6.58 11.12 13.40
C PRO A 131 -5.39 11.89 12.81
N ASN A 132 -4.18 11.39 13.00
CA ASN A 132 -2.92 11.96 12.48
C ASN A 132 -2.37 11.12 11.30
N TYR A 133 -3.24 10.68 10.40
CA TYR A 133 -2.87 9.82 9.26
C TYR A 133 -2.01 10.54 8.20
N LEU A 134 -2.21 11.84 8.01
CA LEU A 134 -1.59 12.60 6.93
C LEU A 134 -0.06 12.64 7.00
N PRO A 135 0.60 13.01 8.14
CA PRO A 135 2.04 12.89 8.26
C PRO A 135 2.54 11.48 7.96
N LYS A 136 1.84 10.45 8.42
CA LYS A 136 2.23 9.05 8.17
C LYS A 136 2.28 8.70 6.67
N ILE A 137 1.40 9.29 5.84
CA ILE A 137 1.44 9.10 4.38
C ILE A 137 2.59 9.92 3.76
N LEU A 138 2.74 11.18 4.16
CA LEU A 138 3.71 12.11 3.58
C LEU A 138 5.17 11.77 3.95
N ASP A 139 5.42 11.35 5.19
CA ASP A 139 6.77 11.03 5.70
C ASP A 139 7.36 9.76 5.08
N ARG A 140 6.55 8.90 4.47
CA ARG A 140 7.01 7.74 3.69
C ARG A 140 7.75 8.12 2.40
N GLY A 141 7.70 9.39 2.02
CA GLY A 141 8.45 9.94 0.90
C GLY A 141 7.89 9.58 -0.48
N LYS A 142 8.66 9.92 -1.50
CA LYS A 142 8.28 9.75 -2.91
C LYS A 142 8.49 8.30 -3.36
N LYS A 143 7.41 7.60 -3.65
CA LYS A 143 7.45 6.19 -4.09
C LYS A 143 7.47 6.00 -5.60
N PHE A 144 7.06 7.01 -6.36
CA PHE A 144 6.99 6.97 -7.82
C PHE A 144 7.54 8.22 -8.47
N ASN A 145 8.01 8.10 -9.72
CA ASN A 145 7.99 9.22 -10.65
C ASN A 145 6.64 9.23 -11.34
N VAL A 146 6.09 10.43 -11.57
CA VAL A 146 4.80 10.63 -12.26
C VAL A 146 5.00 11.70 -13.33
N GLN A 147 4.60 11.41 -14.58
CA GLN A 147 4.78 12.30 -15.71
C GLN A 147 3.52 12.32 -16.58
N ASN A 148 3.00 13.53 -16.87
CA ASN A 148 1.86 13.70 -17.78
C ASN A 148 2.20 13.18 -19.17
N LEU A 149 1.30 12.40 -19.79
CA LEU A 149 1.51 11.87 -21.14
C LEU A 149 1.22 12.95 -22.20
N PRO A 150 2.13 13.12 -23.18
CA PRO A 150 1.93 14.09 -24.26
C PRO A 150 0.68 13.84 -25.10
N ILE A 151 0.15 12.62 -25.12
CA ILE A 151 -1.02 12.19 -25.89
C ILE A 151 -2.36 12.64 -25.30
N ASN A 152 -2.39 13.14 -24.06
CA ASN A 152 -3.60 13.68 -23.45
C ASN A 152 -4.19 14.82 -24.30
N SER A 153 -5.52 14.94 -24.28
CA SER A 153 -6.29 15.99 -24.97
C SER A 153 -6.72 17.11 -24.01
N GLU A 154 -7.55 18.04 -24.48
CA GLU A 154 -8.13 19.12 -23.66
C GLU A 154 -9.42 18.71 -22.91
N VAL A 155 -9.80 17.44 -23.01
CA VAL A 155 -10.97 16.82 -22.35
C VAL A 155 -10.52 15.59 -21.56
N SER A 156 -11.44 14.87 -20.93
CA SER A 156 -11.10 13.68 -20.11
C SER A 156 -10.42 12.58 -20.94
N ASP A 157 -9.22 12.17 -20.48
CA ASP A 157 -8.46 11.01 -20.94
C ASP A 157 -8.04 10.18 -19.72
N PHE A 158 -8.43 8.90 -19.63
CA PHE A 158 -8.13 8.07 -18.47
C PHE A 158 -8.06 6.56 -18.78
N GLY A 159 -7.66 5.75 -17.78
CA GLY A 159 -7.72 4.30 -17.82
C GLY A 159 -6.69 3.67 -18.75
N GLY A 160 -5.43 4.11 -18.70
CA GLY A 160 -4.35 3.59 -19.53
C GLY A 160 -4.04 2.12 -19.24
N THR A 161 -4.15 1.25 -20.28
CA THR A 161 -3.82 -0.18 -20.21
C THR A 161 -2.96 -0.57 -21.40
N LEU A 162 -1.75 -1.08 -21.15
CA LEU A 162 -0.80 -1.48 -22.20
C LEU A 162 -0.99 -2.96 -22.56
N LEU A 163 -1.16 -3.26 -23.85
CA LEU A 163 -1.18 -4.62 -24.41
C LEU A 163 -0.47 -4.63 -25.77
N ASP A 164 0.45 -5.55 -25.98
CA ASP A 164 1.14 -5.79 -27.25
C ASP A 164 1.72 -4.52 -27.90
N GLY A 165 2.34 -3.62 -27.10
CA GLY A 165 2.89 -2.35 -27.58
C GLY A 165 1.86 -1.30 -27.99
N LYS A 166 0.59 -1.46 -27.59
CA LYS A 166 -0.50 -0.49 -27.75
C LYS A 166 -1.05 -0.09 -26.39
N LEU A 167 -1.12 1.22 -26.15
CA LEU A 167 -1.80 1.79 -25.00
C LEU A 167 -3.28 1.98 -25.35
N TYR A 168 -4.17 1.33 -24.62
CA TYR A 168 -5.62 1.53 -24.69
C TYR A 168 -6.01 2.60 -23.67
N ILE A 169 -6.82 3.56 -24.09
CA ILE A 169 -7.28 4.67 -23.24
C ILE A 169 -8.77 4.93 -23.46
N THR A 170 -9.42 5.46 -22.45
CA THR A 170 -10.78 6.01 -22.53
C THR A 170 -10.70 7.52 -22.72
N SER A 171 -11.41 8.08 -23.69
CA SER A 171 -11.26 9.50 -24.04
C SER A 171 -12.56 10.14 -24.52
N ALA A 172 -12.79 11.39 -24.11
CA ALA A 172 -13.88 12.25 -24.59
C ALA A 172 -13.50 13.06 -25.85
N ARG A 173 -12.32 12.85 -26.48
CA ARG A 173 -11.80 13.66 -27.60
C ARG A 173 -12.60 13.63 -28.89
N ASN A 174 -13.61 12.76 -29.01
CA ASN A 174 -14.43 12.66 -30.23
C ASN A 174 -15.53 13.73 -30.23
N SER A 175 -15.24 14.89 -30.78
CA SER A 175 -16.18 16.02 -30.88
C SER A 175 -17.44 15.73 -31.72
N ASN A 176 -17.47 14.63 -32.48
CA ASN A 176 -18.68 14.19 -33.19
C ASN A 176 -19.68 13.46 -32.29
N ARG A 177 -19.29 13.09 -31.08
CA ARG A 177 -20.19 12.51 -30.09
C ARG A 177 -21.12 13.56 -29.49
N LYS A 178 -22.25 13.13 -28.95
CA LYS A 178 -23.12 14.00 -28.15
C LYS A 178 -22.42 14.41 -26.86
N THR A 179 -22.76 15.59 -26.39
CA THR A 179 -22.34 16.10 -25.10
C THR A 179 -23.07 15.34 -23.97
N TYR A 180 -22.30 14.89 -22.98
CA TYR A 180 -22.79 14.25 -21.78
C TYR A 180 -23.18 15.31 -20.74
N GLY A 181 -24.38 15.18 -20.16
CA GLY A 181 -24.92 16.23 -19.28
C GLY A 181 -24.21 16.34 -17.92
N TRP A 182 -23.41 15.35 -17.53
CA TRP A 182 -22.67 15.38 -16.25
C TRP A 182 -21.65 16.52 -16.21
N ASN A 183 -20.78 16.59 -17.22
CA ASN A 183 -19.65 17.52 -17.28
C ASN A 183 -19.58 18.35 -18.57
N GLU A 184 -20.54 18.18 -19.48
CA GLU A 184 -20.61 18.83 -20.81
C GLU A 184 -19.47 18.43 -21.77
N GLU A 185 -18.80 17.32 -21.54
CA GLU A 185 -17.86 16.72 -22.47
C GLU A 185 -18.54 15.75 -23.46
N PRO A 186 -17.93 15.44 -24.61
CA PRO A 186 -18.40 14.40 -25.49
C PRO A 186 -18.47 13.03 -24.81
N PHE A 187 -19.35 12.15 -25.29
CA PHE A 187 -19.40 10.75 -24.84
C PHE A 187 -18.04 10.08 -25.08
N LEU A 188 -17.66 9.21 -24.14
CA LEU A 188 -16.37 8.52 -24.12
C LEU A 188 -16.30 7.42 -25.17
N ASP A 189 -15.18 7.35 -25.87
CA ASP A 189 -14.79 6.24 -26.75
C ASP A 189 -13.47 5.62 -26.27
N ILE A 190 -13.22 4.37 -26.65
CA ILE A 190 -11.92 3.71 -26.46
C ILE A 190 -11.01 4.02 -27.63
N TYR A 191 -9.79 4.45 -27.33
CA TYR A 191 -8.72 4.76 -28.28
C TYR A 191 -7.50 3.88 -28.05
N THR A 192 -6.66 3.75 -29.06
CA THR A 192 -5.36 3.10 -28.95
C THR A 192 -4.23 4.00 -29.46
N ALA A 193 -3.08 3.96 -28.79
CA ALA A 193 -1.85 4.61 -29.21
C ALA A 193 -0.71 3.59 -29.25
N SER A 194 -0.08 3.40 -30.41
CA SER A 194 1.07 2.51 -30.55
C SER A 194 2.30 3.12 -29.90
N VAL A 195 3.15 2.30 -29.29
CA VAL A 195 4.47 2.72 -28.81
C VAL A 195 5.34 3.05 -30.05
N ASP A 196 6.03 4.18 -30.03
CA ASP A 196 6.95 4.60 -31.06
C ASP A 196 8.37 4.04 -30.85
N SER A 197 9.28 4.32 -31.77
CA SER A 197 10.67 3.84 -31.71
C SER A 197 11.52 4.45 -30.58
N GLU A 198 11.04 5.52 -29.94
CA GLU A 198 11.72 6.22 -28.84
C GLU A 198 11.12 5.83 -27.47
N GLY A 199 10.12 4.93 -27.45
CA GLY A 199 9.40 4.52 -26.25
C GLY A 199 8.27 5.45 -25.83
N GLY A 200 7.95 6.46 -26.64
CA GLY A 200 6.78 7.32 -26.50
C GLY A 200 5.53 6.71 -27.13
N PHE A 201 4.44 7.47 -27.18
CA PHE A 201 3.19 7.04 -27.79
C PHE A 201 2.85 7.91 -29.01
N GLN A 202 2.40 7.26 -30.08
CA GLN A 202 1.83 7.93 -31.24
C GLN A 202 0.49 8.58 -30.89
N THR A 203 -0.01 9.45 -31.80
CA THR A 203 -1.33 10.06 -31.64
C THR A 203 -2.41 8.98 -31.51
N PRO A 204 -3.26 9.04 -30.47
CA PRO A 204 -4.32 8.05 -30.27
C PRO A 204 -5.31 8.00 -31.44
N ALA A 205 -5.61 6.80 -31.90
CA ALA A 205 -6.62 6.52 -32.91
C ALA A 205 -7.80 5.80 -32.27
N ILE A 206 -9.01 6.10 -32.76
CA ILE A 206 -10.23 5.43 -32.28
C ILE A 206 -10.16 3.94 -32.64
N ILE A 207 -10.54 3.07 -31.71
CA ILE A 207 -10.64 1.63 -31.96
C ILE A 207 -11.85 1.37 -32.89
N GLU A 208 -11.88 0.18 -33.46
CA GLU A 208 -12.88 -0.27 -34.43
C GLU A 208 -14.34 -0.03 -33.99
N GLU A 209 -15.24 0.10 -34.98
CA GLU A 209 -16.67 0.40 -34.77
C GLU A 209 -17.44 -0.68 -33.99
N ASN A 210 -16.94 -1.94 -33.96
CA ASN A 210 -17.55 -3.04 -33.18
C ASN A 210 -17.49 -2.80 -31.66
N ILE A 211 -16.53 -1.97 -31.23
CA ILE A 211 -16.29 -1.67 -29.81
C ILE A 211 -16.94 -0.34 -29.44
N ASN A 212 -16.68 0.72 -30.20
CA ASN A 212 -17.23 2.04 -29.90
C ASN A 212 -18.63 2.21 -30.52
N THR A 213 -19.55 2.74 -29.74
CA THR A 213 -20.93 3.04 -30.17
C THR A 213 -21.20 4.55 -30.09
N LYS A 214 -22.45 4.94 -30.02
CA LYS A 214 -22.85 6.34 -29.75
C LYS A 214 -23.03 6.63 -28.25
N TYR A 215 -22.73 5.69 -27.39
CA TYR A 215 -22.83 5.77 -25.93
C TYR A 215 -21.43 5.80 -25.34
N HIS A 216 -21.31 5.88 -24.00
CA HIS A 216 -20.03 5.76 -23.32
C HIS A 216 -19.50 4.33 -23.41
N GLU A 217 -18.26 4.20 -23.83
CA GLU A 217 -17.42 3.03 -23.65
C GLU A 217 -16.17 3.43 -22.89
N GLY A 218 -15.67 2.56 -21.99
CA GLY A 218 -14.42 2.87 -21.31
C GLY A 218 -13.97 1.87 -20.29
N THR A 219 -12.78 2.09 -19.85
CA THR A 219 -11.84 1.23 -19.13
C THR A 219 -11.84 -0.22 -19.61
N VAL A 220 -10.71 -0.64 -20.09
CA VAL A 220 -10.52 -1.99 -20.64
C VAL A 220 -9.64 -2.83 -19.73
N SER A 221 -9.85 -4.15 -19.77
CA SER A 221 -8.94 -5.15 -19.23
C SER A 221 -8.87 -6.32 -20.18
N PHE A 222 -7.79 -7.07 -20.16
CA PHE A 222 -7.55 -8.17 -21.09
C PHE A 222 -7.34 -9.49 -20.37
N SER A 223 -7.73 -10.59 -21.04
CA SER A 223 -7.26 -11.90 -20.64
C SER A 223 -5.73 -12.00 -20.74
N PRO A 224 -5.06 -12.89 -19.98
CA PRO A 224 -3.59 -13.00 -19.99
C PRO A 224 -2.97 -13.30 -21.36
N ASP A 225 -3.71 -13.96 -22.23
CA ASP A 225 -3.33 -14.24 -23.62
C ASP A 225 -3.58 -13.08 -24.59
N GLY A 226 -4.18 -11.97 -24.13
CA GLY A 226 -4.52 -10.79 -24.92
C GLY A 226 -5.66 -10.99 -25.92
N ASN A 227 -6.34 -12.14 -25.89
CA ASN A 227 -7.35 -12.48 -26.89
C ASN A 227 -8.78 -12.11 -26.52
N THR A 228 -9.05 -11.81 -25.24
CA THR A 228 -10.36 -11.32 -24.77
C THR A 228 -10.21 -9.96 -24.11
N MET A 229 -10.99 -8.99 -24.58
CA MET A 229 -11.09 -7.65 -23.99
C MET A 229 -12.41 -7.57 -23.22
N TYR A 230 -12.33 -7.13 -21.97
CA TYR A 230 -13.47 -6.77 -21.12
C TYR A 230 -13.52 -5.24 -21.00
N PHE A 231 -14.71 -4.65 -21.09
CA PHE A 231 -14.86 -3.19 -21.01
C PHE A 231 -16.25 -2.78 -20.54
N SER A 232 -16.39 -1.54 -20.10
CA SER A 232 -17.66 -0.96 -19.67
C SER A 232 -18.38 -0.28 -20.82
N ARG A 233 -19.71 -0.38 -20.86
CA ARG A 233 -20.59 0.33 -21.82
C ARG A 233 -21.93 0.68 -21.18
N GLU A 234 -22.54 1.75 -21.60
CA GLU A 234 -23.89 2.09 -21.17
C GLU A 234 -24.96 1.09 -21.60
N SER A 235 -25.83 0.71 -20.68
CA SER A 235 -26.92 -0.24 -20.86
C SER A 235 -27.98 0.21 -21.90
N TYR A 236 -28.03 1.48 -22.26
CA TYR A 236 -28.89 1.96 -23.35
C TYR A 236 -28.58 1.30 -24.71
N TYR A 237 -27.38 0.80 -24.91
CA TYR A 237 -27.04 0.00 -26.08
C TYR A 237 -27.96 -1.21 -26.22
N GLU A 238 -28.20 -1.91 -25.11
CA GLU A 238 -29.09 -3.07 -25.02
C GLU A 238 -30.58 -2.68 -24.83
N LYS A 239 -30.90 -1.38 -24.79
CA LYS A 239 -32.21 -0.83 -24.46
C LYS A 239 -32.67 -1.18 -23.03
N VAL A 240 -31.72 -1.50 -22.15
CA VAL A 240 -31.91 -1.72 -20.72
C VAL A 240 -31.79 -0.37 -19.99
N PHE A 241 -32.65 -0.11 -19.03
CA PHE A 241 -32.64 1.10 -18.22
C PHE A 241 -33.47 0.92 -16.97
N GLN A 242 -33.07 1.52 -15.88
CA GLN A 242 -33.93 1.67 -14.71
C GLN A 242 -34.92 2.80 -14.94
N ARG A 243 -36.14 2.63 -14.47
CA ARG A 243 -37.14 3.71 -14.45
C ARG A 243 -37.29 4.22 -13.03
N ASP A 244 -36.89 5.45 -12.79
CA ASP A 244 -37.13 6.11 -11.51
C ASP A 244 -38.60 6.18 -11.17
N SER A 245 -38.98 5.80 -9.95
CA SER A 245 -40.37 5.68 -9.52
C SER A 245 -41.08 7.01 -9.36
N LEU A 246 -40.33 8.08 -9.02
CA LEU A 246 -40.87 9.42 -8.76
C LEU A 246 -40.84 10.29 -10.01
N THR A 247 -39.69 10.45 -10.63
CA THR A 247 -39.45 11.33 -11.77
C THR A 247 -39.89 10.71 -13.10
N LYS A 248 -40.02 9.36 -13.14
CA LYS A 248 -40.28 8.56 -14.36
C LYS A 248 -39.16 8.65 -15.40
N TYR A 249 -37.99 9.19 -15.04
CA TYR A 249 -36.84 9.21 -15.93
C TYR A 249 -36.32 7.80 -16.17
N LYS A 250 -35.76 7.60 -17.35
CA LYS A 250 -34.98 6.42 -17.69
C LYS A 250 -33.54 6.73 -17.30
N ILE A 251 -32.99 5.91 -16.45
CA ILE A 251 -31.60 6.02 -15.98
C ILE A 251 -30.84 4.87 -16.60
N SER A 252 -29.75 5.19 -17.32
CA SER A 252 -28.78 4.24 -17.80
C SER A 252 -27.94 3.73 -16.61
N VAL A 253 -27.54 2.47 -16.69
CA VAL A 253 -26.52 1.89 -15.82
C VAL A 253 -25.35 1.45 -16.71
N LEU A 254 -24.20 1.18 -16.11
CA LEU A 254 -23.06 0.66 -16.83
C LEU A 254 -23.06 -0.87 -16.78
N HIS A 255 -22.79 -1.49 -17.92
CA HIS A 255 -22.68 -2.93 -18.08
C HIS A 255 -21.26 -3.30 -18.50
N LEU A 256 -20.81 -4.48 -18.12
CA LEU A 256 -19.59 -5.08 -18.65
C LEU A 256 -19.88 -5.93 -19.87
N PHE A 257 -19.02 -5.77 -20.86
CA PHE A 257 -19.03 -6.52 -22.12
C PHE A 257 -17.68 -7.21 -22.29
N LYS A 258 -17.68 -8.28 -23.08
CA LYS A 258 -16.48 -8.92 -23.60
C LYS A 258 -16.48 -8.90 -25.12
N SER A 259 -15.29 -8.81 -25.72
CA SER A 259 -15.04 -9.01 -27.15
C SER A 259 -13.81 -9.88 -27.32
N VAL A 260 -13.86 -10.78 -28.29
CA VAL A 260 -12.77 -11.74 -28.56
C VAL A 260 -12.07 -11.33 -29.84
N LYS A 261 -10.73 -11.41 -29.83
CA LYS A 261 -9.90 -11.13 -31.00
C LYS A 261 -10.07 -12.24 -32.03
N GLN A 262 -10.47 -11.86 -33.24
CA GLN A 262 -10.61 -12.75 -34.40
C GLN A 262 -9.66 -12.25 -35.49
N GLU A 263 -8.64 -13.02 -35.81
CA GLU A 263 -7.50 -12.58 -36.63
C GLU A 263 -6.83 -11.34 -36.00
N ASP A 264 -7.00 -10.14 -36.54
CA ASP A 264 -6.47 -8.90 -35.96
C ASP A 264 -7.58 -7.90 -35.59
N GLN A 265 -8.84 -8.33 -35.54
CA GLN A 265 -10.01 -7.47 -35.23
C GLN A 265 -10.77 -7.96 -34.00
N TRP A 266 -11.39 -7.05 -33.29
CA TRP A 266 -12.28 -7.36 -32.19
C TRP A 266 -13.67 -7.78 -32.72
N SER A 267 -14.20 -8.88 -32.17
CA SER A 267 -15.57 -9.35 -32.48
C SER A 267 -16.62 -8.34 -32.01
N GLU A 268 -17.87 -8.52 -32.43
CA GLU A 268 -19.00 -7.84 -31.80
C GLU A 268 -19.02 -8.14 -30.29
N ALA A 269 -19.28 -7.09 -29.49
CA ALA A 269 -19.22 -7.19 -28.04
C ALA A 269 -20.45 -7.89 -27.46
N GLU A 270 -20.22 -8.83 -26.54
CA GLU A 270 -21.24 -9.59 -25.83
C GLU A 270 -21.37 -9.11 -24.38
N PRO A 271 -22.61 -8.88 -23.87
CA PRO A 271 -22.82 -8.50 -22.47
C PRO A 271 -22.51 -9.67 -21.52
N LEU A 272 -21.95 -9.38 -20.35
CA LEU A 272 -21.69 -10.40 -19.33
C LEU A 272 -22.97 -10.74 -18.54
N SER A 273 -23.04 -12.00 -18.05
CA SER A 273 -24.17 -12.53 -17.28
C SER A 273 -24.41 -11.81 -15.93
N LEU A 274 -23.39 -11.15 -15.37
CA LEU A 274 -23.46 -10.44 -14.09
C LEU A 274 -24.10 -9.05 -14.17
N ASN A 275 -24.40 -8.54 -15.37
CA ASN A 275 -25.05 -7.26 -15.58
C ASN A 275 -26.49 -7.25 -15.05
N GLY A 276 -26.90 -6.12 -14.47
CA GLY A 276 -28.24 -5.95 -13.89
C GLY A 276 -28.99 -4.75 -14.44
N ASN A 277 -30.32 -4.76 -14.31
CA ASN A 277 -31.18 -3.70 -14.85
C ASN A 277 -31.21 -2.44 -13.97
N SER A 278 -30.76 -2.52 -12.71
CA SER A 278 -30.93 -1.46 -11.71
C SER A 278 -29.64 -1.10 -10.97
N TYR A 279 -28.52 -1.64 -11.39
CA TYR A 279 -27.20 -1.35 -10.86
C TYR A 279 -26.15 -1.38 -11.96
N SER A 280 -25.10 -0.63 -11.77
CA SER A 280 -23.95 -0.60 -12.66
C SER A 280 -22.94 -1.69 -12.31
N VAL A 281 -22.26 -2.17 -13.34
CA VAL A 281 -21.07 -3.02 -13.25
C VAL A 281 -20.03 -2.42 -14.19
N LYS A 282 -18.87 -2.01 -13.66
CA LYS A 282 -17.87 -1.22 -14.42
C LYS A 282 -16.45 -1.47 -13.98
N ASN A 283 -15.49 -0.92 -14.72
CA ASN A 283 -14.06 -0.94 -14.44
C ASN A 283 -13.53 -2.38 -14.25
N PRO A 284 -13.49 -3.20 -15.30
CA PRO A 284 -13.05 -4.59 -15.21
C PRO A 284 -11.53 -4.69 -14.99
N SER A 285 -11.09 -5.71 -14.26
CA SER A 285 -9.69 -6.14 -14.15
C SER A 285 -9.60 -7.65 -14.04
N VAL A 286 -8.90 -8.29 -14.96
CA VAL A 286 -8.73 -9.75 -15.02
C VAL A 286 -7.46 -10.13 -14.26
N SER A 287 -7.51 -11.21 -13.46
CA SER A 287 -6.34 -11.77 -12.78
C SER A 287 -5.29 -12.30 -13.76
N ALA A 288 -4.03 -12.33 -13.35
CA ALA A 288 -2.91 -12.76 -14.19
C ALA A 288 -3.03 -14.23 -14.67
N ASP A 289 -3.75 -15.08 -13.93
CA ASP A 289 -4.07 -16.45 -14.32
C ASP A 289 -5.33 -16.58 -15.18
N GLY A 290 -6.04 -15.48 -15.41
CA GLY A 290 -7.28 -15.43 -16.20
C GLY A 290 -8.52 -16.01 -15.51
N SER A 291 -8.43 -16.40 -14.24
CA SER A 291 -9.49 -17.15 -13.54
C SER A 291 -10.51 -16.26 -12.82
N THR A 292 -10.20 -14.97 -12.62
CA THR A 292 -11.03 -14.07 -11.82
C THR A 292 -11.17 -12.71 -12.47
N LEU A 293 -12.39 -12.19 -12.52
CA LEU A 293 -12.73 -10.83 -12.93
C LEU A 293 -13.05 -9.99 -11.70
N TYR A 294 -12.31 -8.91 -11.49
CA TYR A 294 -12.59 -7.87 -10.49
C TYR A 294 -13.29 -6.69 -11.16
N PHE A 295 -14.21 -6.05 -10.46
CA PHE A 295 -14.97 -4.92 -11.00
C PHE A 295 -15.63 -4.11 -9.90
N ALA A 296 -16.09 -2.89 -10.22
CA ALA A 296 -16.86 -2.05 -9.31
C ALA A 296 -18.36 -2.15 -9.61
N SER A 297 -19.21 -2.12 -8.56
CA SER A 297 -20.66 -2.15 -8.69
C SER A 297 -21.37 -1.44 -7.53
N ASP A 298 -22.48 -0.75 -7.85
CA ASP A 298 -23.43 -0.17 -6.90
C ASP A 298 -24.62 -1.10 -6.60
N LYS A 299 -24.39 -2.41 -6.76
CA LYS A 299 -25.41 -3.45 -6.52
C LYS A 299 -25.92 -3.38 -5.09
N THR A 300 -27.24 -3.36 -4.93
CA THR A 300 -27.91 -3.35 -3.63
C THR A 300 -27.42 -4.48 -2.71
N GLY A 301 -27.09 -4.15 -1.48
CA GLY A 301 -26.54 -5.08 -0.48
C GLY A 301 -25.01 -4.98 -0.34
N GLY A 302 -24.37 -4.04 -1.02
CA GLY A 302 -23.00 -3.60 -0.76
C GLY A 302 -22.90 -2.74 0.51
N PHE A 303 -21.69 -2.21 0.74
CA PHE A 303 -21.36 -1.38 1.90
C PHE A 303 -21.53 0.11 1.59
N GLY A 304 -21.15 0.53 0.37
CA GLY A 304 -21.13 1.93 -0.04
C GLY A 304 -21.89 2.27 -1.31
N GLN A 305 -21.42 3.35 -1.94
CA GLN A 305 -21.99 3.80 -3.21
C GLN A 305 -21.52 2.91 -4.37
N TYR A 306 -20.23 2.56 -4.38
CA TYR A 306 -19.63 1.56 -5.25
C TYR A 306 -18.70 0.68 -4.45
N ASP A 307 -18.83 -0.62 -4.60
CA ASP A 307 -17.97 -1.62 -3.97
C ASP A 307 -17.20 -2.40 -5.02
N ILE A 308 -16.03 -2.92 -4.65
CA ILE A 308 -15.29 -3.90 -5.46
C ILE A 308 -15.87 -5.30 -5.22
N TYR A 309 -16.12 -5.99 -6.32
CA TYR A 309 -16.56 -7.37 -6.40
C TYR A 309 -15.57 -8.21 -7.19
N SER A 310 -15.63 -9.52 -7.00
CA SER A 310 -14.95 -10.51 -7.82
C SER A 310 -15.92 -11.55 -8.35
N ALA A 311 -15.66 -12.10 -9.54
CA ALA A 311 -16.41 -13.20 -10.11
C ALA A 311 -15.45 -14.19 -10.80
N PRO A 312 -15.66 -15.51 -10.71
CA PRO A 312 -14.82 -16.49 -11.41
C PRO A 312 -15.05 -16.38 -12.94
N ILE A 313 -13.99 -16.61 -13.70
CA ILE A 313 -14.02 -16.82 -15.15
C ILE A 313 -13.77 -18.30 -15.40
N ASP A 314 -14.74 -18.97 -15.98
CA ASP A 314 -14.63 -20.39 -16.33
C ASP A 314 -13.77 -20.61 -17.58
N THR A 315 -13.34 -21.85 -17.82
CA THR A 315 -12.47 -22.21 -18.95
C THR A 315 -13.11 -21.98 -20.33
N ASP A 316 -14.43 -21.84 -20.41
CA ASP A 316 -15.17 -21.46 -21.63
C ASP A 316 -15.33 -19.94 -21.79
N GLY A 317 -14.75 -19.14 -20.85
CA GLY A 317 -14.83 -17.69 -20.83
C GLY A 317 -16.17 -17.16 -20.32
N SER A 318 -17.02 -18.00 -19.72
CA SER A 318 -18.22 -17.55 -19.00
C SER A 318 -17.83 -16.95 -17.63
N VAL A 319 -18.61 -15.96 -17.18
CA VAL A 319 -18.37 -15.29 -15.88
C VAL A 319 -19.43 -15.73 -14.89
N GLY A 320 -19.00 -16.26 -13.74
CA GLY A 320 -19.86 -16.78 -12.69
C GLY A 320 -20.47 -15.71 -11.78
N GLU A 321 -20.97 -16.13 -10.62
CA GLU A 321 -21.63 -15.21 -9.68
C GLU A 321 -20.64 -14.25 -9.00
N ALA A 322 -21.08 -13.00 -8.84
CA ALA A 322 -20.31 -11.94 -8.20
C ALA A 322 -20.32 -12.06 -6.67
N THR A 323 -19.14 -11.95 -6.07
CA THR A 323 -18.93 -11.91 -4.62
C THR A 323 -18.37 -10.54 -4.22
N ASN A 324 -18.98 -9.88 -3.24
CA ASN A 324 -18.45 -8.63 -2.66
C ASN A 324 -17.14 -8.91 -1.90
N MET A 325 -16.11 -8.09 -2.10
CA MET A 325 -14.79 -8.27 -1.48
C MET A 325 -14.76 -7.96 0.04
N GLY A 326 -15.86 -7.49 0.59
CA GLY A 326 -16.09 -7.35 2.02
C GLY A 326 -15.62 -6.03 2.61
N GLN A 327 -16.00 -5.82 3.88
CA GLN A 327 -15.80 -4.59 4.65
C GLN A 327 -14.34 -4.15 4.83
N LYS A 328 -13.39 -5.07 4.72
CA LYS A 328 -11.97 -4.72 4.86
C LYS A 328 -11.48 -3.88 3.69
N LEU A 329 -12.10 -4.05 2.53
CA LEU A 329 -11.77 -3.34 1.30
C LEU A 329 -12.80 -2.25 0.99
N ASN A 330 -14.09 -2.57 1.12
CA ASN A 330 -15.20 -1.69 0.76
C ASN A 330 -15.70 -0.89 1.96
N THR A 331 -15.98 0.40 1.75
CA THR A 331 -16.45 1.36 2.77
C THR A 331 -17.85 1.88 2.42
N GLU A 332 -18.37 2.85 3.18
CA GLU A 332 -19.59 3.58 2.81
C GLU A 332 -19.36 4.59 1.67
N GLY A 333 -18.11 4.77 1.24
CA GLY A 333 -17.72 5.61 0.10
C GLY A 333 -17.89 4.94 -1.25
N GLN A 334 -16.94 5.20 -2.12
CA GLN A 334 -16.82 4.60 -3.45
C GLN A 334 -15.49 3.90 -3.58
N GLU A 335 -15.50 2.62 -3.89
CA GLU A 335 -14.33 1.85 -4.31
C GLU A 335 -14.49 1.50 -5.78
N MET A 336 -13.59 2.01 -6.63
CA MET A 336 -13.66 1.89 -8.09
C MET A 336 -12.30 1.58 -8.72
N PHE A 337 -12.29 1.31 -10.02
CA PHE A 337 -11.09 1.08 -10.81
C PHE A 337 -10.14 0.03 -10.21
N PRO A 338 -10.63 -1.19 -9.91
CA PRO A 338 -9.74 -2.25 -9.46
C PRO A 338 -8.71 -2.58 -10.52
N PHE A 339 -7.49 -2.86 -10.09
CA PHE A 339 -6.42 -3.43 -10.90
C PHE A 339 -5.71 -4.51 -10.08
N ILE A 340 -5.72 -5.75 -10.57
CA ILE A 340 -5.03 -6.87 -9.94
C ILE A 340 -3.69 -7.14 -10.64
N SER A 341 -2.59 -7.09 -9.90
CA SER A 341 -1.25 -7.33 -10.43
C SER A 341 -0.91 -8.83 -10.52
N SER A 342 0.21 -9.15 -11.16
CA SER A 342 0.72 -10.53 -11.28
C SER A 342 1.06 -11.18 -9.93
N SER A 343 1.40 -10.39 -8.92
CA SER A 343 1.67 -10.85 -7.55
C SER A 343 0.44 -10.84 -6.63
N ASN A 344 -0.77 -10.75 -7.19
CA ASN A 344 -2.04 -10.69 -6.45
C ASN A 344 -2.15 -9.46 -5.52
N ASN A 345 -1.54 -8.33 -5.90
CA ASN A 345 -1.80 -7.05 -5.27
C ASN A 345 -2.99 -6.40 -5.96
N LEU A 346 -4.07 -6.18 -5.20
CA LEU A 346 -5.28 -5.49 -5.69
C LEU A 346 -5.14 -4.00 -5.41
N TYR A 347 -5.04 -3.20 -6.47
CA TYR A 347 -5.10 -1.74 -6.42
C TYR A 347 -6.50 -1.29 -6.74
N PHE A 348 -6.94 -0.20 -6.12
CA PHE A 348 -8.26 0.39 -6.38
C PHE A 348 -8.26 1.86 -5.95
N SER A 349 -9.21 2.62 -6.45
CA SER A 349 -9.38 4.03 -6.08
C SER A 349 -10.56 4.18 -5.13
N SER A 350 -10.37 4.96 -4.05
CA SER A 350 -11.41 5.17 -3.04
C SER A 350 -11.45 6.60 -2.52
N ASN A 351 -12.67 7.09 -2.23
CA ASN A 351 -12.90 8.31 -1.45
C ASN A 351 -13.39 8.02 -0.02
N GLY A 352 -13.53 6.74 0.35
CA GLY A 352 -13.97 6.31 1.68
C GLY A 352 -12.83 6.00 2.63
N HIS A 353 -11.66 5.54 2.14
CA HIS A 353 -10.45 5.37 2.93
C HIS A 353 -9.74 6.71 3.21
N LEU A 354 -8.86 6.71 4.24
CA LEU A 354 -8.09 7.91 4.59
C LEU A 354 -7.04 8.22 3.52
N GLY A 355 -7.19 9.33 2.83
CA GLY A 355 -6.36 9.74 1.71
C GLY A 355 -5.99 11.22 1.72
N LEU A 356 -5.36 11.68 0.64
CA LEU A 356 -4.79 13.01 0.47
C LEU A 356 -5.73 13.98 -0.27
N GLY A 357 -6.62 13.44 -1.11
CA GLY A 357 -7.46 14.21 -2.02
C GLY A 357 -8.92 13.81 -2.05
N GLY A 358 -9.47 13.80 -3.24
CA GLY A 358 -10.80 13.29 -3.55
C GLY A 358 -10.79 11.77 -3.57
N MET A 359 -10.56 11.15 -4.73
CA MET A 359 -10.24 9.74 -4.83
C MET A 359 -8.72 9.54 -4.73
N ASP A 360 -8.30 8.60 -3.93
CA ASP A 360 -6.90 8.17 -3.82
C ASP A 360 -6.76 6.71 -4.23
N VAL A 361 -5.60 6.32 -4.72
CA VAL A 361 -5.27 4.92 -5.03
C VAL A 361 -4.78 4.21 -3.77
N PHE A 362 -5.38 3.06 -3.50
CA PHE A 362 -5.02 2.16 -2.41
C PHE A 362 -4.60 0.80 -2.97
N PHE A 363 -3.93 0.01 -2.16
CA PHE A 363 -3.68 -1.39 -2.48
C PHE A 363 -3.89 -2.30 -1.28
N ALA A 364 -4.18 -3.57 -1.57
CA ALA A 364 -4.19 -4.65 -0.60
C ALA A 364 -3.66 -5.93 -1.25
N LYS A 365 -2.81 -6.67 -0.55
CA LYS A 365 -2.36 -7.99 -0.99
C LYS A 365 -3.47 -9.01 -0.81
N LEU A 366 -3.73 -9.84 -1.80
CA LEU A 366 -4.65 -10.96 -1.70
C LEU A 366 -3.86 -12.24 -1.39
N VAL A 367 -4.17 -12.88 -0.28
CA VAL A 367 -3.58 -14.17 0.12
C VAL A 367 -4.72 -15.18 0.28
N ASP A 368 -4.69 -16.25 -0.50
CA ASP A 368 -5.76 -17.28 -0.53
C ASP A 368 -7.17 -16.66 -0.68
N GLY A 369 -7.30 -15.65 -1.52
CA GLY A 369 -8.55 -14.91 -1.77
C GLY A 369 -8.98 -13.97 -0.63
N LYS A 370 -8.18 -13.82 0.43
CA LYS A 370 -8.46 -12.92 1.55
C LYS A 370 -7.74 -11.59 1.37
N VAL A 371 -8.45 -10.51 1.69
CA VAL A 371 -7.92 -9.14 1.62
C VAL A 371 -6.98 -8.88 2.80
N GLY A 372 -5.74 -8.51 2.51
CA GLY A 372 -4.76 -8.03 3.47
C GLY A 372 -5.07 -6.62 4.00
N PRO A 373 -4.17 -5.97 4.76
CA PRO A 373 -4.31 -4.56 5.13
C PRO A 373 -4.42 -3.67 3.90
N VAL A 374 -5.37 -2.71 3.93
CA VAL A 374 -5.53 -1.70 2.88
C VAL A 374 -4.60 -0.53 3.17
N ARG A 375 -3.81 -0.10 2.19
CA ARG A 375 -2.81 0.95 2.32
C ARG A 375 -2.92 1.98 1.21
N ASN A 376 -2.75 3.24 1.57
CA ASN A 376 -2.57 4.32 0.60
C ASN A 376 -1.21 4.17 -0.08
N ILE A 377 -1.14 4.22 -1.42
CA ILE A 377 0.15 4.03 -2.14
C ILE A 377 1.07 5.25 -2.09
N GLY A 378 0.62 6.34 -1.50
CA GLY A 378 1.44 7.51 -1.20
C GLY A 378 1.67 8.46 -2.36
N ILE A 379 2.52 9.45 -2.08
CA ILE A 379 2.88 10.51 -3.03
C ILE A 379 3.97 10.03 -4.02
N PRO A 380 4.01 10.59 -5.24
CA PRO A 380 3.11 11.58 -5.83
C PRO A 380 2.00 10.97 -6.69
N VAL A 381 1.75 9.64 -6.59
CA VAL A 381 0.61 9.04 -7.27
C VAL A 381 -0.67 9.63 -6.70
N ASN A 382 -0.83 9.57 -5.38
CA ASN A 382 -1.90 10.29 -4.70
C ASN A 382 -1.49 11.73 -4.40
N GLY A 383 -2.44 12.63 -4.59
CA GLY A 383 -2.32 14.06 -4.35
C GLY A 383 -3.61 14.62 -3.75
N ASN A 384 -3.82 15.91 -3.92
CA ASN A 384 -5.04 16.58 -3.47
C ASN A 384 -6.19 16.51 -4.51
N ALA A 385 -5.96 15.90 -5.66
CA ALA A 385 -6.93 15.70 -6.74
C ALA A 385 -7.69 14.37 -6.63
N ASP A 386 -8.47 14.00 -7.65
CA ASP A 386 -8.86 12.62 -7.86
C ASP A 386 -7.73 11.88 -8.55
N ASP A 387 -7.26 10.79 -7.95
CA ASP A 387 -6.24 9.91 -8.49
C ASP A 387 -6.84 8.51 -8.64
N PHE A 388 -6.91 7.99 -9.87
CA PHE A 388 -7.68 6.79 -10.18
C PHE A 388 -7.15 5.99 -11.38
N ALA A 389 -7.76 4.83 -11.63
CA ALA A 389 -7.42 3.94 -12.74
C ALA A 389 -5.90 3.64 -12.82
N PHE A 390 -5.33 3.28 -11.66
CA PHE A 390 -3.94 2.85 -11.56
C PHE A 390 -3.74 1.50 -12.23
N SER A 391 -2.64 1.36 -12.97
CA SER A 391 -2.17 0.09 -13.53
C SER A 391 -0.64 0.06 -13.53
N MET A 392 -0.03 -1.10 -13.33
CA MET A 392 1.43 -1.24 -13.30
C MET A 392 1.86 -2.64 -13.73
N ASN A 393 2.90 -2.72 -14.55
CA ASN A 393 3.63 -3.95 -14.77
C ASN A 393 4.71 -4.09 -13.68
N GLU A 394 4.65 -5.14 -12.87
CA GLU A 394 5.55 -5.34 -11.73
C GLU A 394 6.98 -5.70 -12.15
N GLU A 395 7.19 -6.31 -13.33
CA GLU A 395 8.52 -6.65 -13.83
C GLU A 395 9.29 -5.41 -14.30
N THR A 396 8.60 -4.51 -15.02
CA THR A 396 9.21 -3.25 -15.50
C THR A 396 9.11 -2.13 -14.48
N GLU A 397 8.25 -2.27 -13.46
CA GLU A 397 7.90 -1.24 -12.47
C GLU A 397 7.31 0.04 -13.09
N GLU A 398 6.77 -0.06 -14.30
CA GLU A 398 6.17 1.04 -15.06
C GLU A 398 4.68 0.82 -15.23
N GLY A 399 3.93 1.92 -15.35
CA GLY A 399 2.49 1.86 -15.49
C GLY A 399 1.85 3.22 -15.69
N PHE A 400 0.57 3.32 -15.33
CA PHE A 400 -0.22 4.53 -15.54
C PHE A 400 -1.11 4.81 -14.33
N VAL A 401 -1.43 6.08 -14.15
CA VAL A 401 -2.48 6.56 -13.25
C VAL A 401 -3.21 7.71 -13.96
N SER A 402 -4.47 7.85 -13.68
CA SER A 402 -5.27 8.98 -14.18
C SER A 402 -5.54 9.97 -13.06
N SER A 403 -5.54 11.25 -13.39
CA SER A 403 -5.76 12.31 -12.40
C SER A 403 -6.27 13.60 -13.03
N ASN A 404 -7.10 14.33 -12.29
CA ASN A 404 -7.53 15.68 -12.64
C ASN A 404 -6.70 16.77 -11.91
N ARG A 405 -5.44 16.43 -11.57
CA ARG A 405 -4.52 17.34 -10.86
C ARG A 405 -4.15 18.57 -11.70
N GLU A 406 -3.86 19.66 -10.98
CA GLU A 406 -3.41 20.90 -11.59
C GLU A 406 -2.16 20.69 -12.49
N GLY A 407 -2.12 21.39 -13.61
CA GLY A 407 -1.03 21.27 -14.61
C GLY A 407 -1.23 20.19 -15.65
N GLY A 408 -2.36 19.49 -15.65
CA GLY A 408 -2.81 18.64 -16.74
C GLY A 408 -3.22 19.43 -17.98
N LYS A 409 -3.66 18.71 -19.03
CA LYS A 409 -4.19 19.32 -20.26
C LYS A 409 -5.71 19.38 -20.26
N GLY A 410 -6.35 18.27 -19.85
CA GLY A 410 -7.80 18.09 -19.88
C GLY A 410 -8.43 18.12 -18.49
N SER A 411 -9.67 17.65 -18.42
CA SER A 411 -10.39 17.47 -17.17
C SER A 411 -9.80 16.32 -16.37
N ASP A 412 -9.47 15.20 -17.04
CA ASP A 412 -8.70 14.08 -16.51
C ASP A 412 -7.56 13.80 -17.49
N ASP A 413 -6.38 13.50 -16.97
CA ASP A 413 -5.20 13.18 -17.75
C ASP A 413 -4.58 11.85 -17.30
N ILE A 414 -3.95 11.15 -18.25
CA ILE A 414 -3.15 9.96 -17.97
C ILE A 414 -1.71 10.37 -17.70
N TYR A 415 -1.15 9.84 -16.62
CA TYR A 415 0.23 10.01 -16.22
C TYR A 415 0.96 8.67 -16.30
N ALA A 416 2.13 8.64 -16.91
CA ALA A 416 3.05 7.53 -16.80
C ALA A 416 3.66 7.52 -15.39
N ILE A 417 3.82 6.33 -14.82
CA ILE A 417 4.45 6.14 -13.53
C ILE A 417 5.66 5.20 -13.66
N LYS A 418 6.66 5.46 -12.82
CA LYS A 418 7.79 4.54 -12.59
C LYS A 418 7.97 4.38 -11.09
N LYS A 419 7.89 3.16 -10.59
CA LYS A 419 8.12 2.86 -9.18
C LYS A 419 9.58 3.10 -8.82
N LEU A 420 9.84 3.70 -7.66
CA LEU A 420 11.16 4.04 -7.13
C LEU A 420 11.50 3.27 -5.86
N GLN A 421 10.46 2.94 -5.07
CA GLN A 421 10.57 2.32 -3.77
C GLN A 421 9.42 1.34 -3.56
N PRO A 422 9.55 0.34 -2.68
CA PRO A 422 8.45 -0.56 -2.32
C PRO A 422 7.19 0.22 -1.92
N ILE A 423 6.04 -0.26 -2.39
CA ILE A 423 4.74 0.34 -2.05
C ILE A 423 4.34 -0.06 -0.63
N CYS A 424 4.50 -1.36 -0.32
CA CYS A 424 4.27 -1.88 1.02
C CYS A 424 5.50 -1.65 1.89
N ASP A 425 5.32 -0.93 2.98
CA ASP A 425 6.35 -0.63 3.98
C ASP A 425 5.78 -0.75 5.40
N VAL A 426 6.68 -1.01 6.33
CA VAL A 426 6.40 -1.16 7.76
C VAL A 426 7.25 -0.14 8.51
N LEU A 427 6.62 0.67 9.36
CA LEU A 427 7.34 1.50 10.32
C LEU A 427 7.82 0.62 11.47
N MET A 428 9.14 0.39 11.54
CA MET A 428 9.76 -0.38 12.61
C MET A 428 10.35 0.57 13.65
N THR A 429 9.82 0.51 14.86
CA THR A 429 10.30 1.25 16.02
C THR A 429 11.16 0.33 16.89
N ILE A 430 12.46 0.65 17.01
CA ILE A 430 13.44 -0.13 17.76
C ILE A 430 13.78 0.61 19.04
N THR A 431 13.58 -0.02 20.21
CA THR A 431 13.98 0.54 21.51
C THR A 431 15.19 -0.20 22.02
N VAL A 432 16.29 0.52 22.26
CA VAL A 432 17.52 -0.06 22.83
C VAL A 432 17.52 0.10 24.33
N LYS A 433 17.73 -1.00 25.06
CA LYS A 433 17.70 -1.03 26.53
C LYS A 433 18.93 -1.73 27.13
N ASP A 434 19.27 -1.33 28.33
CA ASP A 434 20.25 -1.98 29.18
C ASP A 434 19.65 -3.24 29.84
N SER A 435 20.37 -4.35 29.80
CA SER A 435 19.87 -5.65 30.30
C SER A 435 19.72 -5.72 31.81
N GLU A 436 20.50 -4.94 32.56
CA GLU A 436 20.49 -4.99 34.02
C GLU A 436 19.52 -3.98 34.63
N THR A 437 19.50 -2.77 34.10
CA THR A 437 18.70 -1.68 34.65
C THR A 437 17.33 -1.54 33.98
N GLY A 438 17.16 -2.09 32.78
CA GLY A 438 15.97 -1.92 31.94
C GLY A 438 15.80 -0.49 31.38
N LEU A 439 16.76 0.40 31.65
CA LEU A 439 16.71 1.79 31.17
C LEU A 439 17.02 1.85 29.67
N VAL A 440 16.45 2.84 29.01
CA VAL A 440 16.71 3.09 27.58
C VAL A 440 18.13 3.63 27.37
N LEU A 441 18.75 3.26 26.26
CA LEU A 441 20.12 3.64 25.93
C LEU A 441 20.14 4.65 24.77
N GLU A 442 20.46 5.89 25.08
CA GLU A 442 20.78 6.92 24.10
C GLU A 442 22.14 6.68 23.46
N GLY A 443 22.32 7.03 22.18
CA GLY A 443 23.61 6.97 21.49
C GLY A 443 24.06 5.56 21.09
N ALA A 444 23.20 4.54 21.16
CA ALA A 444 23.48 3.22 20.62
C ALA A 444 23.36 3.22 19.10
N SER A 445 24.36 2.67 18.40
CA SER A 445 24.27 2.45 16.95
C SER A 445 23.45 1.21 16.67
N VAL A 446 22.45 1.34 15.77
CA VAL A 446 21.55 0.26 15.38
C VAL A 446 21.68 0.04 13.89
N ASP A 447 22.12 -1.16 13.51
CA ASP A 447 22.16 -1.64 12.12
C ASP A 447 20.93 -2.50 11.84
N ILE A 448 20.34 -2.32 10.67
CA ILE A 448 19.36 -3.25 10.11
C ILE A 448 19.95 -3.97 8.90
N LYS A 449 19.69 -5.28 8.80
CA LYS A 449 20.29 -6.20 7.83
C LYS A 449 19.23 -7.10 7.24
N ASP A 450 19.45 -7.55 6.00
CA ASP A 450 18.66 -8.63 5.40
C ASP A 450 19.01 -10.01 6.01
N ALA A 451 18.36 -11.05 5.53
CA ALA A 451 18.61 -12.42 5.97
C ALA A 451 20.03 -12.91 5.62
N GLU A 452 20.66 -12.34 4.61
CA GLU A 452 22.03 -12.59 4.15
C GLU A 452 23.08 -11.81 4.97
N GLY A 453 22.65 -10.87 5.82
CA GLY A 453 23.50 -10.05 6.69
C GLY A 453 24.01 -8.77 6.05
N THR A 454 23.48 -8.38 4.88
CA THR A 454 23.81 -7.10 4.23
C THR A 454 23.17 -5.95 5.00
N VAL A 455 23.97 -4.97 5.43
CA VAL A 455 23.47 -3.77 6.12
C VAL A 455 22.82 -2.83 5.11
N PHE A 456 21.56 -2.51 5.31
CA PHE A 456 20.85 -1.52 4.49
C PHE A 456 20.45 -0.24 5.26
N GLY A 457 20.78 -0.17 6.54
CA GLY A 457 20.62 1.06 7.32
C GLY A 457 21.38 1.03 8.63
N THR A 458 21.94 2.19 9.01
CA THR A 458 22.55 2.44 10.32
C THR A 458 22.03 3.75 10.87
N LYS A 459 21.50 3.76 12.09
CA LYS A 459 21.03 4.96 12.81
C LYS A 459 21.45 4.89 14.28
N VAL A 460 21.38 6.03 14.96
CA VAL A 460 21.77 6.16 16.37
C VAL A 460 20.50 6.44 17.20
N SER A 461 20.36 5.75 18.34
CA SER A 461 19.21 5.91 19.23
C SER A 461 19.18 7.31 19.88
N ASN A 462 17.99 7.88 19.95
CA ASN A 462 17.71 9.19 20.55
C ASN A 462 17.68 9.13 22.09
N ALA A 463 17.37 10.25 22.75
CA ALA A 463 17.28 10.34 24.21
C ALA A 463 16.21 9.41 24.84
N GLN A 464 15.26 8.92 24.07
CA GLN A 464 14.27 7.91 24.47
C GLN A 464 14.75 6.50 24.16
N GLY A 465 15.99 6.31 23.69
CA GLY A 465 16.55 5.04 23.29
C GLY A 465 15.96 4.49 21.99
N VAL A 466 15.25 5.32 21.19
CA VAL A 466 14.46 4.89 20.04
C VAL A 466 15.17 5.18 18.73
N VAL A 467 15.04 4.25 17.79
CA VAL A 467 15.40 4.38 16.38
C VAL A 467 14.22 3.93 15.54
N GLU A 468 13.90 4.65 14.48
CA GLU A 468 12.82 4.29 13.55
C GLU A 468 13.40 3.99 12.17
N TYR A 469 12.90 2.91 11.55
CA TYR A 469 13.19 2.53 10.17
C TYR A 469 11.90 2.26 9.41
N ILE A 470 11.90 2.60 8.14
CA ILE A 470 10.90 2.11 7.18
C ILE A 470 11.52 0.94 6.46
N ILE A 471 10.92 -0.25 6.58
CA ILE A 471 11.37 -1.48 5.95
C ILE A 471 10.30 -1.98 4.97
N GLU A 472 10.68 -2.83 4.02
CA GLU A 472 9.73 -3.48 3.12
C GLU A 472 8.89 -4.52 3.86
N CYS A 473 7.62 -4.68 3.45
CA CYS A 473 6.73 -5.71 3.99
C CYS A 473 7.23 -7.12 3.68
N ASP A 474 6.86 -8.06 4.55
CA ASP A 474 7.12 -9.50 4.37
C ASP A 474 8.63 -9.87 4.26
N VAL A 475 9.54 -8.95 4.63
CA VAL A 475 10.99 -9.19 4.66
C VAL A 475 11.46 -9.45 6.09
N ASN A 476 12.16 -10.56 6.29
CA ASN A 476 12.81 -10.85 7.56
C ASN A 476 13.99 -9.88 7.77
N THR A 477 13.99 -9.20 8.91
CA THR A 477 15.00 -8.18 9.22
C THR A 477 15.78 -8.57 10.47
N LEU A 478 17.10 -8.60 10.36
CA LEU A 478 18.02 -8.76 11.50
C LEU A 478 18.46 -7.39 11.98
N ILE A 479 18.34 -7.15 13.28
CA ILE A 479 18.71 -5.89 13.93
C ILE A 479 19.90 -6.15 14.83
N THR A 480 20.91 -5.29 14.76
CA THR A 480 22.09 -5.35 15.64
C THR A 480 22.27 -4.00 16.32
N GLY A 481 22.23 -3.97 17.63
CA GLY A 481 22.54 -2.80 18.44
C GLY A 481 23.96 -2.87 19.00
N THR A 482 24.70 -1.76 18.96
CA THR A 482 26.04 -1.64 19.52
C THR A 482 26.19 -0.32 20.28
N LYS A 483 26.92 -0.33 21.39
CA LYS A 483 27.24 0.85 22.17
C LYS A 483 28.58 0.62 22.88
N ALA A 484 29.39 1.68 23.10
CA ALA A 484 30.59 1.61 23.92
C ALA A 484 30.21 1.09 25.31
N ASP A 485 31.06 0.24 25.89
CA ASP A 485 30.90 -0.40 27.19
C ASP A 485 29.75 -1.45 27.29
N TYR A 486 29.18 -1.87 26.14
CA TYR A 486 28.17 -2.90 26.09
C TYR A 486 28.54 -4.00 25.09
N GLU A 487 28.13 -5.23 25.39
CA GLU A 487 28.06 -6.29 24.40
C GLU A 487 27.01 -5.94 23.35
N SER A 488 27.26 -6.33 22.11
CA SER A 488 26.27 -6.14 21.03
C SER A 488 25.00 -6.95 21.29
N GLY A 489 23.84 -6.33 21.11
CA GLY A 489 22.55 -6.97 21.18
C GLY A 489 21.98 -7.29 19.78
N MET A 490 21.19 -8.35 19.68
CA MET A 490 20.48 -8.71 18.44
C MET A 490 19.00 -8.94 18.67
N ALA A 491 18.22 -8.59 17.66
CA ALA A 491 16.81 -8.95 17.56
C ALA A 491 16.50 -9.32 16.11
N THR A 492 15.46 -10.11 15.91
CA THR A 492 14.95 -10.47 14.58
C THR A 492 13.48 -10.11 14.49
N VAL A 493 13.08 -9.48 13.40
CA VAL A 493 11.68 -9.23 13.07
C VAL A 493 11.35 -10.12 11.89
N GLU A 494 10.38 -11.02 12.07
CA GLU A 494 9.82 -11.80 10.98
C GLU A 494 9.05 -10.89 10.02
N GLY A 495 9.05 -11.24 8.74
CA GLY A 495 8.32 -10.49 7.72
C GLY A 495 6.85 -10.31 8.10
N THR A 496 6.38 -9.07 8.10
CA THR A 496 5.01 -8.70 8.43
C THR A 496 4.45 -7.72 7.42
N SER A 497 3.13 -7.73 7.24
CA SER A 497 2.39 -6.74 6.46
C SER A 497 1.62 -5.75 7.36
N GLU A 498 1.86 -5.73 8.67
CA GLU A 498 1.32 -4.70 9.56
C GLU A 498 1.93 -3.33 9.25
N GLU A 499 1.23 -2.24 9.58
CA GLU A 499 1.75 -0.89 9.29
C GLU A 499 2.90 -0.49 10.20
N GLU A 500 2.91 -0.99 11.41
CA GLU A 500 3.90 -0.66 12.45
C GLU A 500 4.32 -1.93 13.20
N VAL A 501 5.60 -2.02 13.55
CA VAL A 501 6.14 -3.07 14.41
C VAL A 501 7.10 -2.46 15.42
N SER A 502 7.01 -2.90 16.67
CA SER A 502 7.93 -2.49 17.73
C SER A 502 8.80 -3.66 18.17
N VAL A 503 10.09 -3.41 18.37
CA VAL A 503 11.07 -4.40 18.79
C VAL A 503 12.03 -3.81 19.80
N GLU A 504 12.48 -4.64 20.75
CA GLU A 504 13.50 -4.25 21.73
C GLU A 504 14.83 -4.91 21.40
N VAL A 505 15.91 -4.13 21.50
CA VAL A 505 17.30 -4.62 21.43
C VAL A 505 17.92 -4.42 22.79
N ILE A 506 18.34 -5.50 23.41
CA ILE A 506 18.91 -5.51 24.76
C ILE A 506 20.43 -5.55 24.66
N LEU A 507 21.11 -4.63 25.27
CA LEU A 507 22.58 -4.60 25.39
C LEU A 507 23.00 -4.92 26.82
N THR A 508 24.04 -5.74 26.97
CA THR A 508 24.59 -6.14 28.28
C THR A 508 25.90 -5.39 28.54
N PRO A 509 26.09 -4.81 29.72
CA PRO A 509 27.40 -4.20 30.08
C PRO A 509 28.56 -5.18 29.95
N ILE A 510 29.72 -4.72 29.45
CA ILE A 510 30.87 -5.59 29.13
C ILE A 510 31.56 -6.12 30.39
N GLU A 511 31.33 -5.56 31.57
CA GLU A 511 32.07 -5.85 32.80
C GLU A 511 32.11 -7.32 33.22
N ASP A 512 31.11 -8.12 32.78
CA ASP A 512 31.00 -9.52 33.18
C ASP A 512 31.59 -10.55 32.19
N ILE A 513 32.14 -10.13 31.03
CA ILE A 513 32.70 -11.09 30.07
C ILE A 513 34.12 -11.55 30.36
N ILE A 514 34.79 -10.93 31.35
CA ILE A 514 36.12 -11.36 31.81
C ILE A 514 36.01 -12.22 33.06
N LEU A 515 36.37 -13.49 32.93
CA LEU A 515 36.45 -14.42 34.06
C LEU A 515 37.91 -14.91 34.22
N ALA A 516 38.57 -14.50 35.29
CA ALA A 516 40.00 -14.77 35.52
C ALA A 516 40.83 -14.28 34.32
N ASN A 517 41.53 -15.16 33.61
CA ASN A 517 42.33 -14.83 32.44
C ASN A 517 41.66 -15.21 31.10
N LYS A 518 40.34 -15.34 31.07
CA LYS A 518 39.58 -15.67 29.87
C LYS A 518 38.54 -14.62 29.56
N VAL A 519 38.34 -14.36 28.26
CA VAL A 519 37.16 -13.66 27.77
C VAL A 519 36.07 -14.68 27.45
N LEU A 520 34.93 -14.56 28.10
CA LEU A 520 33.78 -15.47 27.91
C LEU A 520 32.92 -14.96 26.77
N LEU A 521 32.91 -15.68 25.65
CA LEU A 521 32.05 -15.48 24.53
C LEU A 521 31.15 -16.69 24.33
N ASN A 522 30.00 -16.51 23.70
CA ASN A 522 29.23 -17.65 23.22
C ASN A 522 30.05 -18.42 22.18
N PRO A 523 29.82 -19.74 22.04
CA PRO A 523 30.64 -20.58 21.17
C PRO A 523 30.71 -20.05 19.73
N ILE A 524 31.91 -19.84 19.23
CA ILE A 524 32.17 -19.49 17.83
C ILE A 524 32.05 -20.75 16.99
N TYR A 525 31.02 -20.82 16.16
CA TYR A 525 30.79 -21.94 15.26
C TYR A 525 31.28 -21.67 13.85
N PHE A 526 31.84 -22.71 13.22
CA PHE A 526 32.23 -22.73 11.83
C PHE A 526 31.43 -23.80 11.09
N ASP A 527 31.15 -23.56 9.82
CA ASP A 527 30.60 -24.59 8.94
C ASP A 527 31.51 -25.83 8.89
N PHE A 528 30.91 -26.97 8.51
CA PHE A 528 31.65 -28.20 8.37
C PHE A 528 32.80 -28.02 7.34
N ASP A 529 34.01 -28.37 7.77
CA ASP A 529 35.25 -28.26 6.98
C ASP A 529 35.59 -26.84 6.48
N LYS A 530 35.03 -25.81 7.07
CA LYS A 530 35.32 -24.42 6.71
C LYS A 530 35.95 -23.66 7.90
N SER A 531 36.62 -22.53 7.56
CA SER A 531 37.22 -21.59 8.50
C SER A 531 36.67 -20.17 8.34
N ASN A 532 35.66 -19.93 7.49
CA ASN A 532 35.06 -18.63 7.30
C ASN A 532 34.28 -18.21 8.55
N ILE A 533 34.33 -16.93 8.91
CA ILE A 533 33.53 -16.35 9.98
C ILE A 533 32.07 -16.28 9.49
N THR A 534 31.16 -16.92 10.20
CA THR A 534 29.72 -16.83 9.98
C THR A 534 29.17 -15.51 10.56
N ALA A 535 27.96 -15.11 10.19
CA ALA A 535 27.32 -13.92 10.78
C ALA A 535 27.18 -14.03 12.32
N GLN A 536 26.85 -15.23 12.81
CA GLN A 536 26.80 -15.51 14.25
C GLN A 536 28.17 -15.40 14.93
N ALA A 537 29.21 -15.94 14.28
CA ALA A 537 30.60 -15.85 14.78
C ALA A 537 31.07 -14.39 14.79
N ALA A 538 30.75 -13.62 13.74
CA ALA A 538 31.09 -12.20 13.65
C ALA A 538 30.49 -11.39 14.80
N PHE A 539 29.22 -11.64 15.14
CA PHE A 539 28.53 -10.99 16.25
C PHE A 539 29.23 -11.23 17.61
N GLU A 540 29.62 -12.46 17.90
CA GLU A 540 30.35 -12.78 19.14
C GLU A 540 31.77 -12.17 19.15
N LEU A 541 32.46 -12.13 18.01
CA LEU A 541 33.78 -11.54 17.88
C LEU A 541 33.73 -10.01 17.96
N ASP A 542 32.65 -9.36 17.59
CA ASP A 542 32.48 -7.92 17.76
C ASP A 542 32.46 -7.52 19.27
N LYS A 543 32.02 -8.40 20.18
CA LYS A 543 32.16 -8.22 21.63
C LYS A 543 33.63 -8.18 22.06
N LEU A 544 34.44 -9.10 21.51
CA LEU A 544 35.87 -9.11 21.76
C LEU A 544 36.55 -7.83 21.24
N VAL A 545 36.16 -7.36 20.07
CA VAL A 545 36.64 -6.10 19.50
C VAL A 545 36.32 -4.92 20.43
N GLN A 546 35.09 -4.86 20.95
CA GLN A 546 34.68 -3.80 21.90
C GLN A 546 35.48 -3.86 23.18
N LEU A 547 35.67 -5.05 23.78
CA LEU A 547 36.49 -5.25 24.94
C LEU A 547 37.94 -4.77 24.70
N MET A 548 38.56 -5.19 23.59
CA MET A 548 39.92 -4.82 23.23
C MET A 548 40.04 -3.34 22.85
N THR A 549 38.96 -2.69 22.41
CA THR A 549 38.91 -1.24 22.19
C THR A 549 38.84 -0.47 23.51
N LYS A 550 38.04 -0.97 24.47
CA LYS A 550 37.91 -0.39 25.81
C LYS A 550 39.21 -0.50 26.60
N TYR A 551 39.84 -1.66 26.57
CA TYR A 551 41.07 -1.94 27.30
C TYR A 551 42.25 -2.04 26.33
N GLU A 552 42.90 -0.94 26.05
CA GLU A 552 44.00 -0.86 25.06
C GLU A 552 45.22 -1.70 25.40
N SER A 553 45.42 -2.06 26.68
CA SER A 553 46.53 -2.90 27.18
C SER A 553 46.30 -4.40 26.99
N ILE A 554 45.04 -4.87 26.74
CA ILE A 554 44.75 -6.28 26.63
C ILE A 554 45.41 -6.90 25.39
N VAL A 555 46.10 -8.01 25.59
CA VAL A 555 46.64 -8.90 24.56
C VAL A 555 45.98 -10.25 24.66
N ILE A 556 45.44 -10.74 23.55
CA ILE A 556 44.59 -11.97 23.48
C ILE A 556 45.27 -13.10 22.68
N SER A 557 45.19 -14.33 23.19
CA SER A 557 45.41 -15.55 22.43
C SER A 557 44.04 -16.18 22.07
N ALA A 558 43.71 -16.22 20.78
CA ALA A 558 42.56 -16.95 20.27
C ALA A 558 42.97 -18.41 19.95
N GLU A 559 42.42 -19.37 20.70
CA GLU A 559 42.72 -20.78 20.54
C GLU A 559 41.50 -21.53 19.95
N SER A 560 41.66 -22.25 18.85
CA SER A 560 40.60 -23.04 18.26
C SER A 560 40.87 -24.54 18.36
N HIS A 561 39.80 -25.30 18.58
CA HIS A 561 39.82 -26.75 18.78
C HIS A 561 38.90 -27.46 17.77
N THR A 562 39.18 -28.72 17.50
CA THR A 562 38.34 -29.61 16.70
C THR A 562 37.80 -30.77 17.55
N ASP A 563 36.82 -31.45 17.04
CA ASP A 563 36.50 -32.78 17.55
C ASP A 563 37.54 -33.84 17.05
N SER A 564 37.43 -35.08 17.51
CA SER A 564 38.34 -36.19 17.21
C SER A 564 38.09 -36.85 15.87
N ARG A 565 37.20 -36.34 15.03
CA ARG A 565 36.95 -36.89 13.69
C ARG A 565 37.97 -36.37 12.68
N GLY A 566 38.64 -37.26 12.01
CA GLY A 566 39.69 -36.94 11.05
C GLY A 566 41.10 -37.37 11.54
N SER A 567 42.16 -36.97 10.82
CA SER A 567 43.53 -37.22 11.30
C SER A 567 43.99 -36.07 12.18
N ALA A 568 44.83 -36.34 13.20
CA ALA A 568 45.37 -35.35 14.08
C ALA A 568 46.08 -34.20 13.35
N SER A 569 46.82 -34.48 12.28
CA SER A 569 47.48 -33.47 11.45
C SER A 569 46.48 -32.59 10.70
N TYR A 570 45.41 -33.19 10.23
CA TYR A 570 44.29 -32.46 9.57
C TYR A 570 43.58 -31.54 10.56
N ASN A 571 43.21 -32.07 11.73
CA ASN A 571 42.52 -31.34 12.80
C ASN A 571 43.38 -30.19 13.32
N LEU A 572 44.68 -30.38 13.47
CA LEU A 572 45.60 -29.31 13.83
C LEU A 572 45.63 -28.20 12.76
N SER A 573 45.70 -28.58 11.48
CA SER A 573 45.71 -27.59 10.39
C SER A 573 44.36 -26.84 10.27
N LEU A 574 43.22 -27.52 10.44
CA LEU A 574 41.89 -26.92 10.39
C LEU A 574 41.69 -25.91 11.55
N SER A 575 42.04 -26.32 12.77
CA SER A 575 41.94 -25.44 13.92
C SER A 575 42.87 -24.21 13.81
N ASP A 576 44.08 -24.38 13.26
CA ASP A 576 45.02 -23.28 13.04
C ASP A 576 44.45 -22.28 12.00
N ARG A 577 43.86 -22.74 10.91
CA ARG A 577 43.18 -21.87 9.95
C ARG A 577 42.03 -21.10 10.62
N ARG A 578 41.19 -21.76 11.45
CA ARG A 578 40.08 -21.13 12.19
C ARG A 578 40.57 -20.05 13.15
N ALA A 579 41.58 -20.36 13.98
CA ALA A 579 42.15 -19.41 14.93
C ALA A 579 42.74 -18.18 14.22
N LYS A 580 43.49 -18.39 13.12
CA LYS A 580 44.03 -17.31 12.31
C LYS A 580 42.96 -16.45 11.64
N THR A 581 41.88 -17.06 11.13
CA THR A 581 40.76 -16.32 10.56
C THR A 581 40.02 -15.51 11.63
N THR A 582 39.87 -16.05 12.84
CA THR A 582 39.33 -15.34 13.99
C THR A 582 40.16 -14.13 14.36
N ALA A 583 41.50 -14.29 14.50
CA ALA A 583 42.41 -13.16 14.78
C ALA A 583 42.37 -12.12 13.65
N GLN A 584 42.36 -12.57 12.38
CA GLN A 584 42.30 -11.67 11.23
C GLN A 584 40.98 -10.86 11.18
N TYR A 585 39.87 -11.44 11.60
CA TYR A 585 38.61 -10.72 11.72
C TYR A 585 38.72 -9.55 12.71
N VAL A 586 39.25 -9.80 13.93
CA VAL A 586 39.43 -8.80 14.96
C VAL A 586 40.41 -7.69 14.50
N ILE A 587 41.49 -8.06 13.83
CA ILE A 587 42.44 -7.10 13.22
C ILE A 587 41.74 -6.24 12.16
N SER A 588 40.88 -6.83 11.33
CA SER A 588 40.13 -6.10 10.29
C SER A 588 39.18 -5.04 10.83
N LYS A 589 38.80 -5.17 12.12
CA LYS A 589 37.96 -4.20 12.84
C LYS A 589 38.74 -3.08 13.54
N GLY A 590 40.04 -3.01 13.32
CA GLY A 590 40.89 -1.92 13.81
C GLY A 590 41.76 -2.23 15.03
N ILE A 591 41.74 -3.46 15.54
CA ILE A 591 42.64 -3.88 16.61
C ILE A 591 44.06 -4.14 16.06
N ASP A 592 45.09 -3.62 16.73
CA ASP A 592 46.50 -3.81 16.31
C ASP A 592 46.86 -5.31 16.28
N ALA A 593 47.54 -5.73 15.21
CA ALA A 593 47.93 -7.14 15.00
C ALA A 593 48.85 -7.70 16.09
N SER A 594 49.58 -6.85 16.82
CA SER A 594 50.41 -7.28 17.96
C SER A 594 49.58 -7.69 19.18
N ARG A 595 48.32 -7.29 19.25
CA ARG A 595 47.45 -7.48 20.41
C ARG A 595 46.59 -8.74 20.33
N ILE A 596 46.56 -9.44 19.19
CA ILE A 596 45.84 -10.71 19.05
C ILE A 596 46.63 -11.73 18.24
N THR A 597 46.69 -12.95 18.77
CA THR A 597 47.32 -14.08 18.07
C THR A 597 46.33 -15.22 17.97
N GLY A 598 46.40 -16.02 16.87
CA GLY A 598 45.55 -17.19 16.66
C GLY A 598 46.38 -18.48 16.59
N SER A 599 46.06 -19.49 17.40
CA SER A 599 46.72 -20.80 17.40
C SER A 599 45.72 -21.96 17.41
N GLY A 600 45.94 -22.94 16.56
CA GLY A 600 45.16 -24.19 16.54
C GLY A 600 45.69 -25.21 17.54
N LYS A 601 44.80 -25.86 18.26
CA LYS A 601 45.12 -26.96 19.21
C LYS A 601 44.68 -28.32 18.70
N GLY A 602 44.00 -28.38 17.56
CA GLY A 602 43.51 -29.65 17.03
C GLY A 602 42.51 -30.32 17.98
N GLU A 603 42.65 -31.63 18.11
CA GLU A 603 41.83 -32.48 18.98
C GLU A 603 42.51 -32.78 20.34
N THR A 604 43.65 -32.15 20.65
CA THR A 604 44.50 -32.53 21.79
C THR A 604 43.96 -32.08 23.15
N MET A 605 43.01 -31.17 23.17
CA MET A 605 42.41 -30.62 24.39
C MET A 605 40.87 -30.68 24.27
N PRO A 606 40.27 -31.87 24.37
CA PRO A 606 38.81 -32.01 24.26
C PRO A 606 38.15 -31.38 25.49
N ASN A 607 36.97 -30.72 25.31
CA ASN A 607 36.13 -30.25 26.39
C ASN A 607 35.38 -31.44 27.04
N VAL A 608 34.99 -32.43 26.19
CA VAL A 608 34.39 -33.68 26.60
C VAL A 608 35.25 -34.82 26.02
N ASP A 609 35.91 -35.58 26.88
CA ASP A 609 36.67 -36.76 26.46
C ASP A 609 35.77 -38.00 26.40
N CYS A 610 35.23 -38.31 25.27
CA CYS A 610 34.35 -39.42 24.97
C CYS A 610 34.94 -40.43 23.97
N GLY A 611 36.16 -40.19 23.53
CA GLY A 611 36.89 -41.03 22.52
C GLY A 611 36.09 -41.20 21.25
N SER A 612 35.93 -42.44 20.79
CA SER A 612 35.18 -42.77 19.56
C SER A 612 33.66 -42.93 19.76
N LYS A 613 33.14 -42.62 20.95
CA LYS A 613 31.71 -42.81 21.31
C LYS A 613 30.95 -41.51 21.51
N CYS A 614 31.55 -40.38 21.10
CA CYS A 614 30.91 -39.05 21.23
C CYS A 614 29.62 -38.96 20.44
N THR A 615 28.60 -38.40 21.06
CA THR A 615 27.38 -37.91 20.40
C THR A 615 27.71 -36.67 19.56
N GLU A 616 26.83 -36.27 18.64
CA GLU A 616 27.05 -35.04 17.85
C GLU A 616 27.13 -33.77 18.73
N ASP A 617 26.36 -33.74 19.80
CA ASP A 617 26.42 -32.60 20.76
C ASP A 617 27.76 -32.53 21.49
N GLU A 618 28.33 -33.67 21.91
CA GLU A 618 29.66 -33.73 22.51
C GLU A 618 30.75 -33.36 21.50
N HIS A 619 30.64 -33.81 20.26
CA HIS A 619 31.51 -33.36 19.16
C HIS A 619 31.40 -31.83 18.97
N ARG A 620 30.18 -31.27 19.05
CA ARG A 620 29.96 -29.84 18.93
C ARG A 620 30.63 -29.05 20.06
N LEU A 621 30.58 -29.53 21.30
CA LEU A 621 31.26 -28.92 22.43
C LEU A 621 32.79 -28.92 22.28
N ASN A 622 33.35 -29.90 21.58
CA ASN A 622 34.77 -29.96 21.30
C ASN A 622 35.21 -29.03 20.14
N ARG A 623 34.33 -28.70 19.22
CA ARG A 623 34.57 -27.71 18.15
C ARG A 623 34.33 -26.31 18.67
N ARG A 624 35.30 -25.71 19.38
CA ARG A 624 35.18 -24.42 20.04
C ARG A 624 36.38 -23.50 19.77
N SER A 625 36.20 -22.22 20.05
CA SER A 625 37.29 -21.25 20.19
C SER A 625 37.26 -20.67 21.61
N GLU A 626 38.43 -20.47 22.19
CA GLU A 626 38.67 -19.89 23.51
C GLU A 626 39.56 -18.69 23.39
N PHE A 627 39.40 -17.67 24.25
CA PHE A 627 40.12 -16.42 24.22
C PHE A 627 40.77 -16.19 25.57
N PHE A 628 42.10 -16.23 25.60
CA PHE A 628 42.91 -16.08 26.80
C PHE A 628 43.57 -14.69 26.83
N ILE A 629 43.48 -13.99 27.94
CA ILE A 629 44.19 -12.75 28.19
C ILE A 629 45.61 -13.11 28.56
N LEU A 630 46.58 -12.62 27.77
CA LEU A 630 48.00 -12.82 27.98
C LEU A 630 48.61 -11.69 28.78
N GLU A 631 48.17 -10.47 28.54
CA GLU A 631 48.65 -9.25 29.20
C GLU A 631 47.51 -8.24 29.33
N GLY A 632 47.57 -7.34 30.32
CA GLY A 632 46.65 -6.21 30.51
C GLY A 632 45.27 -6.62 31.02
N ASN A 633 45.15 -7.67 31.82
CA ASN A 633 43.90 -8.08 32.41
C ASN A 633 43.37 -7.03 33.40
N PRO A 634 42.23 -6.37 33.15
CA PRO A 634 41.72 -5.30 34.01
C PRO A 634 41.30 -5.77 35.39
N ASN A 635 41.13 -7.09 35.61
CA ASN A 635 40.78 -7.67 36.91
C ASN A 635 42.02 -8.00 37.78
N GLU A 636 43.24 -7.77 37.28
CA GLU A 636 44.48 -8.03 37.99
C GLU A 636 45.20 -6.74 38.48
N GLU A 637 44.61 -5.54 38.27
CA GLU A 637 45.00 -4.28 38.85
C GLU A 637 44.32 -4.05 40.26
#